data_73c4d69ea0158abf207b002bf5c7bb6a
#
_entry.id   73c4d69ea0158abf207b002bf5c7bb6a
#
_cell.length_a   1.000
_cell.length_b   1.000
_cell.length_c   1.000
_cell.angle_alpha   90.00
_cell.angle_beta   90.00
_cell.angle_gamma   90.00
#
_symmetry.space_group_name_H-M   'P 1'
#
loop_
_entity.id
_entity.type
_entity.pdbx_description
1 polymer ?
#
loop_
_entity_poly.entity_id
_entity_poly.type
_entity_poly.pdbx_seq_one_letter_code
_entity_poly.pdbx_strand_id
1 'polypeptide(L)'
;MENQIPPKAEVAEVAELELEAAIGFNAYGHVPTGLKCHPDQEHLIFPLGCTVLIQAINTQEQNFLHGHSNNVSCVAISKSGLYLASGQVTFMGFKADIILWDYKKRELIARLSLHKGKVEALAFSPNDLYLVSLGGPDDGRLIERERIPSRLHTVTVEPNEGLELTNCESVVVWNIAKREAICGSPAAGLNVGNATTVIFSRCRDEMFVTAGNGTIRVWELDLPNRKIWPTECQTGQMKRIVMCITIAVDDSFFYLGTTTGDILKMNPRTKLLADTGPAKDKFSLGVSTIKCLKMGGLLVGSGAGLLVFCKSPSYKPIKKIQLQGGITSITLRGEGHHFFVGTEESHIYRVNFTDFKETLIATCHFEAVQDVVFPLLDGTAELFATCAKKDIRVWHTLSNRELLRITVPNMTCHGIDFMRDGKSIISAWDDGRIRAFAPETGRLMYVINNAHRIGVTAIATTSDCKRVISGGGEGEVRVWQIGCQTQKLEEALKEHKSSVSCIRVKNNNLECVTASTDGTCIIWDLVRLRRNQMILANTLFQCVCYHPEEFQIITSGTDRKIAYWEVFDGSVIRELEGSLSGSINGMDITMQGVHFVTGGNDHLVKVWDYNGGEVTHVGVGHSGNITRIRISPGNQYIVSVSADGAVLRWKYPFTS
;
A
#
# COMPACT_ATOMS: atom_id res chain seq x y z
N MET A 1 61.52 -7.02 0.03
CA MET A 1 60.32 -7.86 -0.05
C MET A 1 59.13 -6.94 0.19
N GLU A 2 58.59 -6.40 -0.88
CA GLU A 2 57.45 -5.54 -0.88
C GLU A 2 56.18 -6.42 -0.70
N ASN A 3 55.44 -6.17 0.38
CA ASN A 3 54.14 -6.80 0.61
C ASN A 3 53.14 -6.22 -0.38
N GLN A 4 52.83 -6.96 -1.42
CA GLN A 4 51.67 -6.69 -2.27
C GLN A 4 50.41 -7.00 -1.48
N ILE A 5 49.65 -5.94 -1.17
CA ILE A 5 48.26 -6.02 -0.70
C ILE A 5 47.42 -6.62 -1.84
N PRO A 6 46.67 -7.69 -1.63
CA PRO A 6 45.80 -8.19 -2.70
C PRO A 6 44.75 -7.14 -3.07
N PRO A 7 44.36 -7.03 -4.35
CA PRO A 7 43.37 -6.08 -4.78
C PRO A 7 42.06 -6.34 -4.01
N LYS A 8 41.45 -5.27 -3.46
CA LYS A 8 40.09 -5.32 -2.93
C LYS A 8 39.20 -5.91 -4.03
N ALA A 9 38.52 -7.01 -3.71
CA ALA A 9 37.46 -7.51 -4.56
C ALA A 9 36.47 -6.35 -4.80
N GLU A 10 36.24 -6.02 -6.06
CA GLU A 10 35.19 -5.10 -6.47
C GLU A 10 33.89 -5.69 -5.94
N VAL A 11 33.27 -4.99 -4.99
CA VAL A 11 31.91 -5.27 -4.57
C VAL A 11 31.07 -4.97 -5.81
N ALA A 12 30.57 -6.00 -6.48
CA ALA A 12 29.69 -5.86 -7.62
C ALA A 12 28.51 -4.95 -7.17
N GLU A 13 28.31 -3.83 -7.83
CA GLU A 13 27.16 -2.97 -7.58
C GLU A 13 25.90 -3.79 -7.88
N VAL A 14 25.07 -4.00 -6.85
CA VAL A 14 23.80 -4.70 -6.98
C VAL A 14 22.88 -3.86 -7.87
N ALA A 15 22.39 -4.44 -8.96
CA ALA A 15 21.55 -3.73 -9.91
C ALA A 15 20.14 -3.50 -9.35
N GLU A 16 19.47 -2.43 -9.80
CA GLU A 16 18.09 -2.17 -9.48
C GLU A 16 17.15 -3.04 -10.32
N LEU A 17 16.13 -3.65 -9.68
CA LEU A 17 15.11 -4.43 -10.37
C LEU A 17 14.05 -3.48 -10.92
N GLU A 18 13.75 -3.60 -12.22
CA GLU A 18 12.80 -2.74 -12.92
C GLU A 18 11.35 -3.06 -12.54
N LEU A 19 10.62 -2.09 -11.98
CA LEU A 19 9.19 -2.18 -11.71
C LEU A 19 8.41 -1.84 -12.99
N GLU A 20 7.65 -2.80 -13.54
CA GLU A 20 6.84 -2.59 -14.74
C GLU A 20 5.41 -2.18 -14.44
N ALA A 21 4.83 -2.73 -13.38
CA ALA A 21 3.43 -2.46 -13.06
C ALA A 21 3.14 -2.58 -11.57
N ALA A 22 2.19 -1.78 -11.12
CA ALA A 22 1.66 -1.82 -9.78
C ALA A 22 0.13 -1.85 -9.82
N ILE A 23 -0.46 -2.80 -9.12
CA ILE A 23 -1.89 -2.92 -8.94
C ILE A 23 -2.19 -2.56 -7.50
N GLY A 24 -2.95 -1.48 -7.28
CA GLY A 24 -3.31 -1.00 -5.97
C GLY A 24 -3.69 0.46 -5.98
N PHE A 25 -4.37 0.85 -4.94
CA PHE A 25 -4.72 2.23 -4.64
C PHE A 25 -4.91 2.35 -3.13
N ASN A 26 -4.27 3.33 -2.52
CA ASN A 26 -4.48 3.65 -1.09
C ASN A 26 -4.11 2.50 -0.13
N ALA A 27 -3.10 1.72 -0.46
CA ALA A 27 -2.63 0.65 0.41
C ALA A 27 -2.14 1.20 1.75
N TYR A 28 -2.61 0.61 2.81
CA TYR A 28 -2.26 0.84 4.21
C TYR A 28 -2.42 2.28 4.75
N GLY A 29 -3.53 2.50 5.41
CA GLY A 29 -3.84 3.76 6.10
C GLY A 29 -4.36 4.81 5.13
N HIS A 30 -5.65 5.04 5.22
CA HIS A 30 -6.38 6.02 4.42
C HIS A 30 -5.57 7.29 4.17
N VAL A 31 -5.08 7.49 2.95
CA VAL A 31 -4.46 8.76 2.55
C VAL A 31 -5.58 9.71 2.13
N PRO A 32 -6.02 10.61 2.99
CA PRO A 32 -7.07 11.55 2.65
C PRO A 32 -6.64 12.37 1.44
N THR A 33 -7.52 12.49 0.45
CA THR A 33 -7.24 13.23 -0.78
C THR A 33 -6.01 12.75 -1.57
N GLY A 34 -5.64 11.47 -1.47
CA GLY A 34 -4.46 10.89 -2.12
C GLY A 34 -4.53 10.86 -3.64
N LEU A 35 -5.74 10.73 -4.23
CA LEU A 35 -5.94 10.72 -5.67
C LEU A 35 -5.97 12.15 -6.23
N LYS A 36 -5.11 12.44 -7.20
CA LYS A 36 -5.03 13.73 -7.91
C LYS A 36 -5.09 13.52 -9.42
N CYS A 37 -5.79 14.40 -10.12
CA CYS A 37 -5.69 14.52 -11.56
C CYS A 37 -4.69 15.64 -11.86
N HIS A 38 -3.72 15.35 -12.70
CA HIS A 38 -2.73 16.34 -13.12
C HIS A 38 -3.38 17.44 -13.99
N PRO A 39 -2.87 18.69 -13.98
CA PRO A 39 -3.39 19.77 -14.81
C PRO A 39 -3.38 19.51 -16.31
N ASP A 40 -2.55 18.59 -16.82
CA ASP A 40 -2.59 18.13 -18.22
C ASP A 40 -3.87 17.38 -18.59
N GLN A 41 -4.66 16.93 -17.60
CA GLN A 41 -5.88 16.15 -17.74
C GLN A 41 -5.70 14.75 -18.36
N GLU A 42 -4.47 14.28 -18.46
CA GLU A 42 -4.12 13.00 -19.07
C GLU A 42 -3.65 11.98 -18.03
N HIS A 43 -3.19 12.44 -16.84
CA HIS A 43 -2.62 11.57 -15.83
C HIS A 43 -3.35 11.67 -14.48
N LEU A 44 -3.46 10.52 -13.83
CA LEU A 44 -3.81 10.40 -12.41
C LEU A 44 -2.52 10.17 -11.60
N ILE A 45 -2.45 10.79 -10.43
CA ILE A 45 -1.32 10.67 -9.51
C ILE A 45 -1.85 10.23 -8.16
N PHE A 46 -1.27 9.18 -7.61
CA PHE A 46 -1.65 8.65 -6.31
C PHE A 46 -0.50 7.86 -5.66
N PRO A 47 -0.47 7.79 -4.32
CA PRO A 47 0.52 6.99 -3.62
C PRO A 47 0.11 5.51 -3.59
N LEU A 48 1.11 4.64 -3.63
CA LEU A 48 0.99 3.22 -3.33
C LEU A 48 2.24 2.80 -2.54
N GLY A 49 2.06 2.51 -1.27
CA GLY A 49 3.17 2.21 -0.39
C GLY A 49 4.18 3.35 -0.31
N CYS A 50 5.44 3.07 -0.54
CA CYS A 50 6.52 4.06 -0.57
C CYS A 50 6.75 4.71 -1.95
N THR A 51 5.90 4.41 -2.92
CA THR A 51 6.02 4.89 -4.31
C THR A 51 4.87 5.83 -4.67
N VAL A 52 5.14 6.85 -5.45
CA VAL A 52 4.11 7.69 -6.07
C VAL A 52 3.92 7.25 -7.52
N LEU A 53 2.71 6.85 -7.88
CA LEU A 53 2.34 6.43 -9.22
C LEU A 53 1.81 7.60 -10.04
N ILE A 54 2.18 7.62 -11.31
CA ILE A 54 1.63 8.48 -12.34
C ILE A 54 1.06 7.56 -13.41
N GLN A 55 -0.26 7.52 -13.51
CA GLN A 55 -0.97 6.62 -14.43
C GLN A 55 -1.68 7.41 -15.51
N ALA A 56 -1.43 7.08 -16.77
CA ALA A 56 -2.15 7.64 -17.90
C ALA A 56 -3.61 7.18 -17.89
N ILE A 57 -4.57 8.10 -18.06
CA ILE A 57 -6.00 7.81 -17.95
C ILE A 57 -6.49 6.92 -19.10
N ASN A 58 -5.95 7.11 -20.29
CA ASN A 58 -6.41 6.43 -21.51
C ASN A 58 -5.63 5.15 -21.80
N THR A 59 -4.30 5.19 -21.75
CA THR A 59 -3.42 4.06 -22.10
C THR A 59 -3.18 3.13 -20.91
N GLN A 60 -3.44 3.59 -19.68
CA GLN A 60 -3.14 2.88 -18.43
C GLN A 60 -1.64 2.65 -18.18
N GLU A 61 -0.77 3.31 -18.94
CA GLU A 61 0.66 3.29 -18.72
C GLU A 61 1.01 3.89 -17.36
N GLN A 62 1.96 3.28 -16.68
CA GLN A 62 2.37 3.68 -15.34
C GLN A 62 3.82 4.14 -15.32
N ASN A 63 4.08 5.20 -14.57
CA ASN A 63 5.40 5.68 -14.23
C ASN A 63 5.52 5.77 -12.71
N PHE A 64 6.69 5.44 -12.19
CA PHE A 64 6.94 5.31 -10.76
C PHE A 64 7.96 6.34 -10.29
N LEU A 65 7.66 7.01 -9.17
CA LEU A 65 8.60 7.90 -8.50
C LEU A 65 9.06 7.22 -7.21
N HIS A 66 10.27 6.67 -7.23
CA HIS A 66 10.91 6.02 -6.10
C HIS A 66 11.77 7.00 -5.32
N GLY A 67 11.80 6.86 -3.98
CA GLY A 67 12.62 7.72 -3.14
C GLY A 67 12.19 7.80 -1.69
N HIS A 68 10.95 7.51 -1.36
CA HIS A 68 10.52 7.40 0.04
C HIS A 68 11.01 6.09 0.66
N SER A 69 11.40 6.16 1.92
CA SER A 69 11.81 4.98 2.71
C SER A 69 10.66 4.30 3.44
N ASN A 70 9.48 4.92 3.44
CA ASN A 70 8.27 4.42 4.11
C ASN A 70 7.02 4.96 3.40
N ASN A 71 5.83 4.60 3.89
CA ASN A 71 4.55 4.95 3.29
C ASN A 71 4.42 6.45 2.99
N VAL A 72 3.96 6.76 1.78
CA VAL A 72 3.57 8.11 1.39
C VAL A 72 2.25 8.47 2.07
N SER A 73 2.24 9.54 2.85
CA SER A 73 1.08 10.01 3.63
C SER A 73 0.24 11.05 2.91
N CYS A 74 0.82 11.81 2.00
CA CYS A 74 0.13 12.87 1.27
C CYS A 74 0.84 13.21 -0.05
N VAL A 75 0.07 13.72 -1.01
CA VAL A 75 0.56 14.15 -2.33
C VAL A 75 -0.09 15.48 -2.70
N ALA A 76 0.71 16.41 -3.21
CA ALA A 76 0.27 17.68 -3.74
C ALA A 76 0.86 17.93 -5.13
N ILE A 77 0.11 18.62 -5.99
CA ILE A 77 0.53 18.99 -7.34
C ILE A 77 0.50 20.53 -7.43
N SER A 78 1.51 21.12 -8.03
CA SER A 78 1.56 22.56 -8.31
C SER A 78 0.50 22.96 -9.32
N LYS A 79 0.07 24.22 -9.30
CA LYS A 79 -0.98 24.73 -10.21
C LYS A 79 -0.56 24.68 -11.68
N SER A 80 0.72 24.90 -11.95
CA SER A 80 1.29 24.77 -13.31
C SER A 80 1.42 23.31 -13.75
N GLY A 81 1.45 22.35 -12.82
CA GLY A 81 1.76 20.96 -13.08
C GLY A 81 3.26 20.66 -13.22
N LEU A 82 4.16 21.64 -12.99
CA LEU A 82 5.60 21.42 -13.11
C LEU A 82 6.17 20.63 -11.94
N TYR A 83 5.63 20.86 -10.74
CA TYR A 83 6.12 20.26 -9.51
C TYR A 83 5.09 19.34 -8.87
N LEU A 84 5.60 18.28 -8.28
CA LEU A 84 4.85 17.39 -7.41
C LEU A 84 5.57 17.33 -6.07
N ALA A 85 4.84 17.28 -4.98
CA ALA A 85 5.39 17.08 -3.64
C ALA A 85 4.70 15.89 -2.99
N SER A 86 5.47 15.06 -2.31
CA SER A 86 4.99 13.91 -1.55
C SER A 86 5.60 13.89 -0.16
N GLY A 87 4.80 13.62 0.85
CA GLY A 87 5.25 13.48 2.24
C GLY A 87 5.13 12.05 2.70
N GLN A 88 5.95 11.62 3.65
CA GLN A 88 5.93 10.25 4.18
C GLN A 88 5.52 10.21 5.65
N VAL A 89 5.12 9.02 6.10
CA VAL A 89 5.04 8.63 7.50
C VAL A 89 6.31 7.89 7.90
N THR A 90 6.73 8.01 9.15
CA THR A 90 7.86 7.24 9.68
C THR A 90 7.58 6.87 11.15
N PHE A 91 8.50 6.19 11.79
CA PHE A 91 8.38 5.86 13.21
C PHE A 91 8.54 7.11 14.07
N MET A 92 7.92 7.10 15.25
CA MET A 92 7.99 8.20 16.21
C MET A 92 9.45 8.63 16.49
N GLY A 93 9.70 9.93 16.38
CA GLY A 93 11.02 10.51 16.60
C GLY A 93 11.97 10.53 15.41
N PHE A 94 11.67 9.82 14.32
CA PHE A 94 12.46 9.87 13.09
C PHE A 94 11.97 10.96 12.13
N LYS A 95 12.85 11.45 11.27
CA LYS A 95 12.53 12.49 10.27
C LYS A 95 11.58 11.93 9.22
N ALA A 96 10.50 12.65 8.95
CA ALA A 96 9.55 12.38 7.89
C ALA A 96 9.83 13.31 6.72
N ASP A 97 10.33 12.76 5.62
CA ASP A 97 10.76 13.52 4.46
C ASP A 97 9.58 13.98 3.60
N ILE A 98 9.72 15.17 3.06
CA ILE A 98 8.96 15.67 1.93
C ILE A 98 9.88 15.60 0.72
N ILE A 99 9.44 14.97 -0.35
CA ILE A 99 10.18 14.92 -1.60
C ILE A 99 9.50 15.83 -2.62
N LEU A 100 10.30 16.71 -3.22
CA LEU A 100 9.91 17.56 -4.33
C LEU A 100 10.40 16.92 -5.63
N TRP A 101 9.50 16.76 -6.62
CA TRP A 101 9.75 16.11 -7.89
C TRP A 101 9.57 17.09 -9.06
N ASP A 102 10.39 16.93 -10.10
CA ASP A 102 10.13 17.47 -11.43
C ASP A 102 9.18 16.52 -12.16
N TYR A 103 7.96 17.00 -12.44
CA TYR A 103 6.95 16.16 -13.07
C TYR A 103 7.33 15.71 -14.48
N LYS A 104 7.95 16.57 -15.29
CA LYS A 104 8.31 16.23 -16.68
C LYS A 104 9.48 15.27 -16.76
N LYS A 105 10.50 15.50 -15.94
CA LYS A 105 11.71 14.67 -15.92
C LYS A 105 11.55 13.38 -15.14
N ARG A 106 10.53 13.30 -14.26
CA ARG A 106 10.33 12.19 -13.33
C ARG A 106 11.48 12.05 -12.32
N GLU A 107 12.15 13.13 -12.02
CA GLU A 107 13.36 13.16 -11.17
C GLU A 107 13.08 13.86 -9.83
N LEU A 108 13.83 13.43 -8.82
CA LEU A 108 13.85 14.05 -7.51
C LEU A 108 14.61 15.39 -7.57
N ILE A 109 13.95 16.50 -7.21
CA ILE A 109 14.57 17.83 -7.12
C ILE A 109 15.22 18.04 -5.75
N ALA A 110 14.51 17.72 -4.66
CA ALA A 110 14.97 17.97 -3.30
C ALA A 110 14.27 17.08 -2.27
N ARG A 111 14.98 16.81 -1.17
CA ARG A 111 14.43 16.26 0.08
C ARG A 111 14.39 17.36 1.14
N LEU A 112 13.21 17.55 1.72
CA LEU A 112 12.94 18.57 2.73
C LEU A 112 12.63 17.85 4.05
N SER A 113 13.56 17.84 4.99
CA SER A 113 13.55 16.98 6.19
C SER A 113 13.52 17.81 7.46
N LEU A 114 12.35 18.33 7.84
CA LEU A 114 12.15 19.02 9.14
C LEU A 114 11.13 18.30 10.02
N HIS A 115 10.08 17.72 9.44
CA HIS A 115 9.03 17.06 10.21
C HIS A 115 9.49 15.72 10.82
N LYS A 116 8.85 15.32 11.91
CA LYS A 116 9.03 14.01 12.56
C LYS A 116 7.73 13.22 12.56
N GLY A 117 7.85 11.91 12.55
CA GLY A 117 6.73 10.97 12.59
C GLY A 117 5.90 10.96 11.31
N LYS A 118 5.25 12.06 10.93
CA LYS A 118 4.37 12.09 9.76
C LYS A 118 4.25 13.48 9.16
N VAL A 119 4.22 13.55 7.83
CA VAL A 119 3.72 14.72 7.10
C VAL A 119 2.22 14.53 6.86
N GLU A 120 1.38 15.34 7.52
CA GLU A 120 -0.08 15.17 7.44
C GLU A 120 -0.66 15.69 6.14
N ALA A 121 -0.22 16.86 5.68
CA ALA A 121 -0.75 17.46 4.46
C ALA A 121 0.26 18.41 3.81
N LEU A 122 0.09 18.61 2.49
CA LEU A 122 0.91 19.48 1.65
C LEU A 122 0.01 20.34 0.76
N ALA A 123 0.40 21.59 0.52
CA ALA A 123 -0.27 22.47 -0.44
C ALA A 123 0.73 23.43 -1.09
N PHE A 124 0.63 23.58 -2.42
CA PHE A 124 1.37 24.60 -3.18
C PHE A 124 0.63 25.93 -3.21
N SER A 125 1.39 27.02 -3.23
CA SER A 125 0.85 28.35 -3.51
C SER A 125 0.40 28.47 -4.97
N PRO A 126 -0.53 29.40 -5.30
CA PRO A 126 -0.99 29.59 -6.68
C PRO A 126 0.09 29.95 -7.70
N ASN A 127 1.16 30.63 -7.26
CA ASN A 127 2.31 31.02 -8.09
C ASN A 127 3.41 29.96 -8.19
N ASP A 128 3.22 28.79 -7.55
CA ASP A 128 4.19 27.67 -7.47
C ASP A 128 5.56 28.05 -6.82
N LEU A 129 5.64 29.16 -6.11
CA LEU A 129 6.89 29.58 -5.44
C LEU A 129 7.02 28.99 -4.02
N TYR A 130 5.90 28.70 -3.39
CA TYR A 130 5.86 28.24 -2.01
C TYR A 130 5.14 26.91 -1.87
N LEU A 131 5.63 26.10 -0.93
CA LEU A 131 4.99 24.88 -0.46
C LEU A 131 4.73 25.04 1.04
N VAL A 132 3.53 24.73 1.50
CA VAL A 132 3.22 24.59 2.93
C VAL A 132 3.12 23.10 3.26
N SER A 133 3.75 22.71 4.35
CA SER A 133 3.66 21.39 4.93
C SER A 133 3.13 21.45 6.37
N LEU A 134 2.31 20.49 6.70
CA LEU A 134 1.76 20.26 8.04
C LEU A 134 2.36 18.96 8.58
N GLY A 135 3.03 19.04 9.74
CA GLY A 135 3.58 17.90 10.45
C GLY A 135 2.58 17.28 11.42
N GLY A 136 2.81 16.03 11.79
CA GLY A 136 1.98 15.31 12.76
C GLY A 136 2.22 15.70 14.23
N PRO A 137 1.52 15.05 15.17
CA PRO A 137 1.55 15.39 16.60
C PRO A 137 2.94 15.35 17.27
N ASP A 138 3.86 14.54 16.74
CA ASP A 138 5.20 14.37 17.31
C ASP A 138 6.22 15.43 16.84
N ASP A 139 5.81 16.33 15.98
CA ASP A 139 6.70 17.27 15.30
C ASP A 139 7.17 18.42 16.22
N GLY A 140 6.39 18.79 17.23
CA GLY A 140 6.64 19.91 18.13
C GLY A 140 7.92 19.82 18.97
N ARG A 141 8.49 18.63 19.15
CA ARG A 141 9.77 18.45 19.84
C ARG A 141 10.99 18.91 19.04
N LEU A 142 10.82 19.20 17.76
CA LEU A 142 11.90 19.66 16.86
C LEU A 142 12.28 21.12 17.07
N ILE A 143 11.31 21.96 17.38
CA ILE A 143 11.52 23.43 17.46
C ILE A 143 12.42 23.78 18.65
N GLU A 144 12.49 22.92 19.69
CA GLU A 144 13.25 23.18 20.90
C GLU A 144 14.68 22.59 20.95
N ARG A 145 14.97 21.52 20.19
CA ARG A 145 16.27 20.81 20.26
C ARG A 145 17.27 21.11 19.17
N GLU A 146 16.83 21.39 17.96
CA GLU A 146 17.73 21.85 16.91
C GLU A 146 17.70 23.38 16.92
N ARG A 147 18.76 24.03 17.41
CA ARG A 147 19.01 25.44 17.13
C ARG A 147 19.04 25.59 15.63
N ILE A 148 17.89 25.97 15.06
CA ILE A 148 17.82 26.40 13.68
C ILE A 148 18.90 27.43 13.49
N PRO A 149 19.79 27.33 12.48
CA PRO A 149 20.85 28.28 12.27
C PRO A 149 20.28 29.68 12.43
N SER A 150 20.99 30.57 13.09
CA SER A 150 20.63 31.89 13.65
C SER A 150 19.94 32.89 12.68
N ARG A 151 19.28 32.43 11.63
CA ARG A 151 18.58 33.19 10.58
C ARG A 151 17.07 32.91 10.48
N LEU A 152 16.53 31.95 11.24
CA LEU A 152 15.09 31.71 11.34
C LEU A 152 14.58 32.31 12.65
N HIS A 153 13.81 33.39 12.56
CA HIS A 153 13.15 33.95 13.75
C HIS A 153 11.93 33.07 14.09
N THR A 154 12.09 32.18 15.05
CA THR A 154 10.99 31.53 15.76
C THR A 154 10.43 32.52 16.78
N VAL A 155 9.10 32.62 16.82
CA VAL A 155 8.43 33.22 17.99
C VAL A 155 8.54 32.18 19.10
N THR A 156 9.59 32.29 19.92
CA THR A 156 9.70 31.53 21.15
C THR A 156 8.75 32.17 22.17
N VAL A 157 7.73 31.42 22.57
CA VAL A 157 7.06 31.65 23.85
C VAL A 157 8.04 31.09 24.90
N GLU A 158 8.61 31.92 25.76
CA GLU A 158 9.45 31.46 26.87
C GLU A 158 8.66 30.45 27.71
N PRO A 159 9.20 29.26 28.01
CA PRO A 159 8.53 28.29 28.85
C PRO A 159 8.49 28.79 30.29
N ASN A 160 7.31 28.96 30.84
CA ASN A 160 7.15 29.01 32.28
C ASN A 160 7.55 27.66 32.85
N GLU A 161 8.51 27.66 33.74
CA GLU A 161 8.99 26.48 34.49
C GLU A 161 7.80 25.73 35.10
N GLY A 162 7.52 24.53 34.61
CA GLY A 162 6.53 23.61 35.17
C GLY A 162 5.44 23.05 34.23
N LEU A 163 5.43 23.38 32.93
CA LEU A 163 4.50 22.77 31.99
C LEU A 163 5.16 21.60 31.26
N GLU A 164 4.57 20.41 31.39
CA GLU A 164 4.83 19.26 30.52
C GLU A 164 4.57 19.67 29.08
N LEU A 165 5.59 19.59 28.24
CA LEU A 165 5.52 19.86 26.80
C LEU A 165 4.59 18.88 26.12
N THR A 166 3.38 19.34 25.82
CA THR A 166 2.43 18.60 24.99
C THR A 166 2.90 18.56 23.55
N ASN A 167 2.70 17.42 22.89
CA ASN A 167 2.99 17.20 21.48
C ASN A 167 2.32 18.29 20.62
N CYS A 168 3.10 19.13 19.96
CA CYS A 168 2.61 20.20 19.10
C CYS A 168 2.95 19.90 17.66
N GLU A 169 1.96 20.01 16.79
CA GLU A 169 2.12 19.98 15.34
C GLU A 169 2.76 21.26 14.82
N SER A 170 3.52 21.17 13.71
CA SER A 170 4.11 22.34 13.07
C SER A 170 3.60 22.58 11.65
N VAL A 171 3.47 23.84 11.30
CA VAL A 171 3.28 24.33 9.91
C VAL A 171 4.58 24.94 9.45
N VAL A 172 5.09 24.48 8.30
CA VAL A 172 6.33 25.00 7.70
C VAL A 172 6.05 25.49 6.28
N VAL A 173 6.57 26.68 5.96
CA VAL A 173 6.52 27.25 4.61
C VAL A 173 7.90 27.14 3.98
N TRP A 174 7.95 26.56 2.79
CA TRP A 174 9.17 26.31 2.03
C TRP A 174 9.23 27.18 0.78
N ASN A 175 10.43 27.65 0.43
CA ASN A 175 10.71 28.24 -0.87
C ASN A 175 11.15 27.13 -1.84
N ILE A 176 10.40 26.92 -2.90
CA ILE A 176 10.65 25.82 -3.85
C ILE A 176 11.96 26.04 -4.62
N ALA A 177 12.19 27.26 -5.11
CA ALA A 177 13.40 27.57 -5.88
C ALA A 177 14.69 27.47 -5.05
N LYS A 178 14.64 27.93 -3.78
CA LYS A 178 15.78 27.89 -2.86
C LYS A 178 15.90 26.55 -2.11
N ARG A 179 14.83 25.73 -2.13
CA ARG A 179 14.76 24.43 -1.41
C ARG A 179 14.99 24.57 0.10
N GLU A 180 14.55 25.68 0.70
CA GLU A 180 14.76 26.03 2.09
C GLU A 180 13.45 26.39 2.79
N ALA A 181 13.38 26.10 4.10
CA ALA A 181 12.29 26.60 4.93
C ALA A 181 12.39 28.11 5.10
N ILE A 182 11.29 28.84 4.90
CA ILE A 182 11.21 30.29 5.10
C ILE A 182 10.87 30.59 6.55
N CYS A 183 9.82 29.96 7.06
CA CYS A 183 9.29 30.14 8.40
C CYS A 183 8.47 28.93 8.83
N GLY A 184 8.25 28.81 10.13
CA GLY A 184 7.40 27.80 10.74
C GLY A 184 6.69 28.33 11.97
N SER A 185 5.60 27.67 12.35
CA SER A 185 4.81 28.00 13.53
C SER A 185 4.06 26.76 14.05
N PRO A 186 3.75 26.68 15.35
CA PRO A 186 2.84 25.64 15.87
C PRO A 186 1.47 25.70 15.17
N ALA A 187 0.98 24.56 14.69
CA ALA A 187 -0.27 24.48 13.95
C ALA A 187 -1.51 24.68 14.82
N ALA A 188 -1.44 24.30 16.10
CA ALA A 188 -2.53 24.42 17.06
C ALA A 188 -2.09 25.10 18.37
N GLY A 189 -3.02 25.60 19.16
CA GLY A 189 -2.75 26.09 20.52
C GLY A 189 -2.66 24.95 21.52
N LEU A 190 -2.06 25.20 22.68
CA LEU A 190 -1.78 24.20 23.74
C LEU A 190 -2.99 23.37 24.22
N ASN A 191 -4.22 23.88 24.06
CA ASN A 191 -5.46 23.22 24.52
C ASN A 191 -6.43 22.90 23.38
N VAL A 192 -5.97 22.89 22.13
CA VAL A 192 -6.79 22.65 20.93
C VAL A 192 -6.23 21.40 20.24
N GLY A 193 -7.13 20.60 19.68
CA GLY A 193 -6.70 19.38 19.00
C GLY A 193 -5.96 19.64 17.70
N ASN A 194 -5.55 18.57 17.06
CA ASN A 194 -4.61 18.53 15.96
C ASN A 194 -5.19 19.05 14.62
N ALA A 195 -4.37 19.76 13.83
CA ALA A 195 -4.68 20.13 12.46
C ALA A 195 -4.33 18.95 11.53
N THR A 196 -5.20 18.60 10.59
CA THR A 196 -5.03 17.42 9.71
C THR A 196 -5.02 17.76 8.24
N THR A 197 -5.39 18.99 7.88
CA THR A 197 -5.52 19.39 6.47
C THR A 197 -5.09 20.84 6.27
N VAL A 198 -4.50 21.10 5.09
CA VAL A 198 -4.05 22.43 4.67
C VAL A 198 -4.41 22.70 3.22
N ILE A 199 -4.75 23.93 2.92
CA ILE A 199 -5.01 24.39 1.55
C ILE A 199 -4.59 25.85 1.38
N PHE A 200 -3.95 26.19 0.25
CA PHE A 200 -3.72 27.58 -0.15
C PHE A 200 -4.98 28.23 -0.74
N SER A 201 -5.10 29.55 -0.59
CA SER A 201 -5.97 30.39 -1.40
C SER A 201 -5.77 30.09 -2.90
N ARG A 202 -6.78 30.29 -3.71
CA ARG A 202 -6.66 30.08 -5.17
C ARG A 202 -6.11 31.30 -5.90
N CYS A 203 -6.25 32.48 -5.30
CA CYS A 203 -5.92 33.77 -5.91
C CYS A 203 -4.81 34.54 -5.18
N ARG A 204 -4.50 34.15 -3.91
CA ARG A 204 -3.51 34.84 -3.07
C ARG A 204 -2.40 33.89 -2.65
N ASP A 205 -1.17 34.27 -2.94
CA ASP A 205 0.02 33.47 -2.64
C ASP A 205 0.44 33.57 -1.17
N GLU A 206 -0.14 34.51 -0.42
CA GLU A 206 0.23 34.81 0.98
C GLU A 206 -0.81 34.29 1.99
N MET A 207 -1.85 33.61 1.54
CA MET A 207 -2.90 33.12 2.43
C MET A 207 -3.14 31.62 2.27
N PHE A 208 -3.16 30.90 3.38
CA PHE A 208 -3.57 29.50 3.42
C PHE A 208 -4.42 29.22 4.67
N VAL A 209 -5.09 28.07 4.66
CA VAL A 209 -6.00 27.65 5.75
C VAL A 209 -5.60 26.28 6.23
N THR A 210 -5.55 26.09 7.56
CA THR A 210 -5.43 24.78 8.21
C THR A 210 -6.68 24.49 9.02
N ALA A 211 -7.05 23.23 9.10
CA ALA A 211 -8.13 22.78 9.96
C ALA A 211 -7.94 21.33 10.41
N GLY A 212 -8.63 20.95 11.50
CA GLY A 212 -8.57 19.62 12.07
C GLY A 212 -9.50 19.46 13.27
N ASN A 213 -9.01 18.87 14.34
CA ASN A 213 -9.78 18.61 15.54
C ASN A 213 -9.95 19.88 16.38
N GLY A 214 -11.09 20.56 16.27
CA GLY A 214 -11.40 21.74 17.04
C GLY A 214 -10.60 23.00 16.70
N THR A 215 -9.80 22.99 15.65
CA THR A 215 -9.00 24.12 15.17
C THR A 215 -9.31 24.45 13.72
N ILE A 216 -9.50 25.71 13.41
CA ILE A 216 -9.64 26.26 12.05
C ILE A 216 -8.90 27.58 12.03
N ARG A 217 -7.82 27.69 11.26
CA ARG A 217 -6.96 28.87 11.22
C ARG A 217 -6.76 29.35 9.79
N VAL A 218 -6.86 30.65 9.61
CA VAL A 218 -6.40 31.37 8.42
C VAL A 218 -5.02 31.93 8.71
N TRP A 219 -4.08 31.62 7.85
CA TRP A 219 -2.68 32.06 7.98
C TRP A 219 -2.37 33.11 6.92
N GLU A 220 -1.67 34.15 7.33
CA GLU A 220 -1.15 35.18 6.46
C GLU A 220 0.38 35.14 6.48
N LEU A 221 0.99 35.02 5.30
CA LEU A 221 2.44 34.91 5.10
C LEU A 221 3.05 36.30 4.95
N ASP A 222 3.93 36.67 5.88
CA ASP A 222 4.70 37.90 5.85
C ASP A 222 6.14 37.57 5.39
N LEU A 223 6.32 37.61 4.08
CA LEU A 223 7.59 37.26 3.41
C LEU A 223 8.76 38.18 3.81
N PRO A 224 8.59 39.52 3.88
CA PRO A 224 9.67 40.41 4.30
C PRO A 224 10.21 40.07 5.68
N ASN A 225 9.36 39.76 6.63
CA ASN A 225 9.72 39.44 8.01
C ASN A 225 9.95 37.94 8.25
N ARG A 226 9.74 37.07 7.24
CA ARG A 226 9.82 35.61 7.34
C ARG A 226 8.97 35.05 8.48
N LYS A 227 7.72 35.51 8.57
CA LYS A 227 6.76 35.09 9.61
C LYS A 227 5.45 34.63 8.98
N ILE A 228 4.71 33.82 9.72
CA ILE A 228 3.33 33.47 9.44
C ILE A 228 2.46 33.84 10.63
N TRP A 229 1.31 34.46 10.32
CA TRP A 229 0.40 34.96 11.35
C TRP A 229 -0.88 34.12 11.35
N PRO A 230 -1.15 33.33 12.41
CA PRO A 230 -2.38 32.60 12.54
C PRO A 230 -3.51 33.49 13.04
N THR A 231 -4.69 33.35 12.45
CA THR A 231 -5.94 33.90 13.01
C THR A 231 -6.94 32.76 13.14
N GLU A 232 -7.40 32.52 14.38
CA GLU A 232 -8.41 31.50 14.66
C GLU A 232 -9.77 31.93 14.10
N CYS A 233 -10.46 31.00 13.41
CA CYS A 233 -11.79 31.23 12.92
C CYS A 233 -12.85 30.95 14.00
N GLN A 234 -13.87 31.80 14.08
CA GLN A 234 -14.92 31.67 15.09
C GLN A 234 -16.11 30.87 14.54
N THR A 235 -16.36 29.73 15.15
CA THR A 235 -17.51 28.85 14.85
C THR A 235 -18.64 28.97 15.89
N GLY A 236 -18.55 29.92 16.83
CA GLY A 236 -19.45 30.04 17.96
C GLY A 236 -19.27 28.88 18.95
N GLN A 237 -20.38 28.31 19.39
CA GLN A 237 -20.35 27.16 20.33
C GLN A 237 -20.10 25.80 19.63
N MET A 238 -20.00 25.78 18.32
CA MET A 238 -19.83 24.52 17.56
C MET A 238 -18.37 24.08 17.54
N LYS A 239 -18.08 23.01 18.26
CA LYS A 239 -16.80 22.28 18.13
C LYS A 239 -16.98 21.13 17.14
N ARG A 240 -16.16 21.05 16.12
CA ARG A 240 -16.21 20.03 15.06
C ARG A 240 -14.81 19.49 14.77
N ILE A 241 -14.74 18.24 14.39
CA ILE A 241 -13.55 17.63 13.80
C ILE A 241 -13.67 17.77 12.29
N VAL A 242 -12.75 18.52 11.70
CA VAL A 242 -12.72 18.76 10.26
C VAL A 242 -11.86 17.70 9.59
N MET A 243 -12.38 17.10 8.53
CA MET A 243 -11.69 16.08 7.74
C MET A 243 -11.12 16.61 6.43
N CYS A 244 -11.76 17.59 5.82
CA CYS A 244 -11.35 18.12 4.52
C CYS A 244 -11.69 19.59 4.38
N ILE A 245 -10.91 20.29 3.52
CA ILE A 245 -11.11 21.70 3.18
C ILE A 245 -11.19 21.86 1.66
N THR A 246 -12.03 22.77 1.20
CA THR A 246 -11.99 23.29 -0.18
C THR A 246 -12.28 24.78 -0.19
N ILE A 247 -11.63 25.53 -1.08
CA ILE A 247 -11.85 26.96 -1.23
C ILE A 247 -12.67 27.21 -2.50
N ALA A 248 -13.62 28.14 -2.43
CA ALA A 248 -14.40 28.60 -3.59
C ALA A 248 -13.48 29.12 -4.70
N VAL A 249 -13.95 29.09 -5.93
CA VAL A 249 -13.14 29.49 -7.11
C VAL A 249 -12.69 30.95 -7.04
N ASP A 250 -13.51 31.80 -6.44
CA ASP A 250 -13.33 33.25 -6.26
C ASP A 250 -12.73 33.65 -4.90
N ASP A 251 -12.30 32.69 -4.09
CA ASP A 251 -11.82 32.89 -2.71
C ASP A 251 -12.83 33.61 -1.78
N SER A 252 -14.11 33.65 -2.13
CA SER A 252 -15.15 34.31 -1.32
C SER A 252 -15.41 33.55 -0.01
N PHE A 253 -15.37 32.24 -0.06
CA PHE A 253 -15.61 31.35 1.06
C PHE A 253 -14.73 30.10 0.99
N PHE A 254 -14.55 29.42 2.13
CA PHE A 254 -14.04 28.05 2.16
C PHE A 254 -15.02 27.13 2.89
N TYR A 255 -15.03 25.87 2.48
CA TYR A 255 -15.95 24.86 2.97
C TYR A 255 -15.16 23.77 3.67
N LEU A 256 -15.68 23.34 4.81
CA LEU A 256 -15.07 22.34 5.69
C LEU A 256 -16.03 21.17 5.84
N GLY A 257 -15.57 19.97 5.57
CA GLY A 257 -16.30 18.74 5.84
C GLY A 257 -15.97 18.19 7.23
N THR A 258 -16.97 17.74 7.96
CA THR A 258 -16.82 17.32 9.34
C THR A 258 -17.14 15.85 9.54
N THR A 259 -16.62 15.25 10.62
CA THR A 259 -16.95 13.87 11.03
C THR A 259 -18.43 13.68 11.39
N THR A 260 -19.12 14.75 11.78
CA THR A 260 -20.57 14.72 12.10
C THR A 260 -21.48 14.76 10.88
N GLY A 261 -20.89 14.84 9.67
CA GLY A 261 -21.65 14.82 8.41
C GLY A 261 -22.28 16.16 8.04
N ASP A 262 -21.82 17.25 8.63
CA ASP A 262 -22.20 18.62 8.23
C ASP A 262 -21.02 19.31 7.49
N ILE A 263 -21.37 20.36 6.76
CA ILE A 263 -20.44 21.21 6.02
C ILE A 263 -20.49 22.59 6.66
N LEU A 264 -19.36 23.15 7.03
CA LEU A 264 -19.23 24.51 7.51
C LEU A 264 -18.77 25.42 6.36
N LYS A 265 -19.43 26.54 6.14
CA LYS A 265 -19.04 27.56 5.18
C LYS A 265 -18.48 28.75 5.95
N MET A 266 -17.21 29.05 5.72
CA MET A 266 -16.46 30.09 6.44
C MET A 266 -16.08 31.23 5.51
N ASN A 267 -16.07 32.45 6.02
CA ASN A 267 -15.59 33.61 5.30
C ASN A 267 -14.11 33.87 5.64
N PRO A 268 -13.17 33.83 4.67
CA PRO A 268 -11.74 34.00 4.95
C PRO A 268 -11.34 35.42 5.38
N ARG A 269 -12.16 36.45 5.06
CA ARG A 269 -11.88 37.84 5.45
C ARG A 269 -12.35 38.14 6.87
N THR A 270 -13.60 37.82 7.18
CA THR A 270 -14.17 38.05 8.53
C THR A 270 -13.78 36.96 9.54
N LYS A 271 -13.32 35.80 9.06
CA LYS A 271 -12.98 34.62 9.87
C LYS A 271 -14.16 34.08 10.70
N LEU A 272 -15.39 34.38 10.23
CA LEU A 272 -16.65 33.97 10.84
C LEU A 272 -17.36 32.86 10.05
N LEU A 273 -18.15 32.06 10.76
CA LEU A 273 -19.05 31.09 10.16
C LEU A 273 -20.16 31.84 9.40
N ALA A 274 -20.29 31.56 8.12
CA ALA A 274 -21.32 32.16 7.25
C ALA A 274 -22.58 31.29 7.18
N ASP A 275 -22.40 29.96 7.14
CA ASP A 275 -23.47 29.00 6.94
C ASP A 275 -23.04 27.60 7.37
N THR A 276 -24.00 26.71 7.68
CA THR A 276 -23.77 25.31 8.02
C THR A 276 -24.92 24.44 7.55
N GLY A 277 -24.64 23.24 7.09
CA GLY A 277 -25.66 22.28 6.69
C GLY A 277 -25.11 20.96 6.17
N PRO A 278 -25.97 20.01 5.86
CA PRO A 278 -27.43 20.04 6.05
C PRO A 278 -27.82 19.92 7.53
N ALA A 279 -28.92 20.58 7.93
CA ALA A 279 -29.45 20.51 9.30
C ALA A 279 -30.10 19.17 9.61
N LYS A 280 -30.77 18.58 8.60
CA LYS A 280 -31.35 17.24 8.61
C LYS A 280 -30.67 16.41 7.54
N ASP A 281 -30.73 15.09 7.65
CA ASP A 281 -30.14 14.14 6.69
C ASP A 281 -28.64 14.38 6.46
N LYS A 282 -27.87 14.41 7.56
CA LYS A 282 -26.42 14.58 7.53
C LYS A 282 -25.76 13.43 6.79
N PHE A 283 -24.58 13.68 6.23
CA PHE A 283 -23.80 12.68 5.50
C PHE A 283 -23.31 11.58 6.45
N SER A 284 -23.72 10.34 6.20
CA SER A 284 -23.37 9.19 7.04
C SER A 284 -21.85 8.96 7.06
N LEU A 285 -21.31 8.62 8.23
CA LEU A 285 -19.88 8.45 8.50
C LEU A 285 -19.02 9.69 8.15
N GLY A 286 -19.64 10.87 8.19
CA GLY A 286 -18.95 12.15 7.98
C GLY A 286 -18.77 12.55 6.51
N VAL A 287 -18.27 13.76 6.32
CA VAL A 287 -17.88 14.30 5.02
C VAL A 287 -16.39 14.16 4.88
N SER A 288 -15.94 13.18 4.09
CA SER A 288 -14.54 12.84 3.92
C SER A 288 -13.81 13.73 2.89
N THR A 289 -14.53 14.22 1.88
CA THR A 289 -13.95 15.08 0.84
C THR A 289 -14.98 16.00 0.22
N ILE A 290 -14.56 17.24 -0.13
CA ILE A 290 -15.39 18.23 -0.81
C ILE A 290 -14.59 18.84 -1.95
N LYS A 291 -15.26 19.12 -3.09
CA LYS A 291 -14.71 19.90 -4.20
C LYS A 291 -15.71 20.95 -4.69
N CYS A 292 -15.23 22.18 -4.87
CA CYS A 292 -15.99 23.25 -5.51
C CYS A 292 -15.89 23.12 -7.03
N LEU A 293 -17.03 23.17 -7.72
CA LEU A 293 -17.08 23.20 -9.18
C LEU A 293 -17.06 24.64 -9.71
N LYS A 294 -16.42 24.87 -10.85
CA LYS A 294 -16.39 26.18 -11.52
C LYS A 294 -17.79 26.65 -11.94
N MET A 295 -18.67 25.72 -12.30
CA MET A 295 -20.09 25.99 -12.62
C MET A 295 -20.96 26.28 -11.40
N GLY A 296 -20.36 26.32 -10.21
CA GLY A 296 -21.03 26.49 -8.93
C GLY A 296 -21.56 25.19 -8.34
N GLY A 297 -21.58 25.12 -7.01
CA GLY A 297 -21.96 23.95 -6.24
C GLY A 297 -20.78 23.13 -5.75
N LEU A 298 -21.11 22.10 -4.98
CA LEU A 298 -20.18 21.26 -4.25
C LEU A 298 -20.38 19.79 -4.65
N LEU A 299 -19.28 19.10 -4.94
CA LEU A 299 -19.22 17.65 -4.92
C LEU A 299 -18.77 17.23 -3.51
N VAL A 300 -19.56 16.38 -2.89
CA VAL A 300 -19.38 15.92 -1.50
C VAL A 300 -19.29 14.42 -1.48
N GLY A 301 -18.22 13.90 -0.92
CA GLY A 301 -18.03 12.47 -0.63
C GLY A 301 -18.21 12.18 0.85
N SER A 302 -18.90 11.11 1.17
CA SER A 302 -19.09 10.65 2.55
C SER A 302 -18.26 9.40 2.87
N GLY A 303 -17.98 9.19 4.16
CA GLY A 303 -17.34 7.96 4.64
C GLY A 303 -18.19 6.69 4.41
N ALA A 304 -19.49 6.84 4.15
CA ALA A 304 -20.37 5.73 3.79
C ALA A 304 -20.41 5.42 2.27
N GLY A 305 -19.58 6.08 1.45
CA GLY A 305 -19.52 5.86 0.00
C GLY A 305 -20.58 6.63 -0.78
N LEU A 306 -21.34 7.54 -0.16
CA LEU A 306 -22.32 8.37 -0.86
C LEU A 306 -21.63 9.58 -1.49
N LEU A 307 -21.71 9.68 -2.80
CA LEU A 307 -21.27 10.83 -3.59
C LEU A 307 -22.47 11.69 -3.95
N VAL A 308 -22.37 12.98 -3.64
CA VAL A 308 -23.47 13.94 -3.81
C VAL A 308 -23.00 15.20 -4.51
N PHE A 309 -23.85 15.73 -5.41
CA PHE A 309 -23.76 17.09 -5.88
C PHE A 309 -24.85 17.94 -5.20
N CYS A 310 -24.46 19.02 -4.56
CA CYS A 310 -25.33 19.92 -3.82
C CYS A 310 -24.91 21.39 -3.96
N LYS A 311 -25.77 22.33 -3.48
CA LYS A 311 -25.50 23.77 -3.45
C LYS A 311 -25.81 24.36 -2.07
N SER A 312 -24.98 25.30 -1.61
CA SER A 312 -25.26 26.19 -0.48
C SER A 312 -26.46 27.10 -0.80
N PRO A 313 -27.31 27.47 0.18
CA PRO A 313 -27.25 27.11 1.60
C PRO A 313 -28.01 25.83 1.98
N SER A 314 -28.76 25.23 1.05
CA SER A 314 -29.62 24.08 1.40
C SER A 314 -28.84 22.79 1.60
N TYR A 315 -27.72 22.60 0.91
CA TYR A 315 -26.90 21.38 0.85
C TYR A 315 -27.71 20.10 0.55
N LYS A 316 -28.93 20.25 -0.01
CA LYS A 316 -29.73 19.10 -0.42
C LYS A 316 -29.13 18.43 -1.64
N PRO A 317 -29.17 17.10 -1.69
CA PRO A 317 -28.70 16.33 -2.86
C PRO A 317 -29.49 16.71 -4.13
N ILE A 318 -28.79 17.22 -5.15
CA ILE A 318 -29.33 17.44 -6.49
C ILE A 318 -29.11 16.19 -7.33
N LYS A 319 -27.91 15.62 -7.23
CA LYS A 319 -27.54 14.33 -7.81
C LYS A 319 -26.84 13.51 -6.75
N LYS A 320 -27.04 12.20 -6.75
CA LYS A 320 -26.40 11.29 -5.80
C LYS A 320 -26.13 9.93 -6.43
N ILE A 321 -25.08 9.27 -5.97
CA ILE A 321 -24.76 7.90 -6.31
C ILE A 321 -24.10 7.23 -5.11
N GLN A 322 -24.37 5.94 -4.92
CA GLN A 322 -23.75 5.12 -3.90
C GLN A 322 -22.63 4.30 -4.52
N LEU A 323 -21.39 4.49 -4.06
CA LEU A 323 -20.21 3.76 -4.46
C LEU A 323 -19.87 2.69 -3.42
N GLN A 324 -19.03 1.72 -3.81
CA GLN A 324 -18.52 0.71 -2.89
C GLN A 324 -17.34 1.28 -2.09
N GLY A 325 -17.43 1.19 -0.77
CA GLY A 325 -16.46 1.74 0.19
C GLY A 325 -16.60 3.23 0.43
N GLY A 326 -16.08 3.70 1.57
CA GLY A 326 -16.04 5.12 1.93
C GLY A 326 -15.23 5.93 0.93
N ILE A 327 -15.67 7.14 0.60
CA ILE A 327 -14.96 8.01 -0.35
C ILE A 327 -13.76 8.65 0.36
N THR A 328 -12.56 8.48 -0.19
CA THR A 328 -11.32 9.07 0.34
C THR A 328 -10.88 10.30 -0.42
N SER A 329 -11.15 10.34 -1.72
CA SER A 329 -10.68 11.41 -2.60
C SER A 329 -11.64 11.70 -3.73
N ILE A 330 -11.74 12.97 -4.12
CA ILE A 330 -12.39 13.42 -5.35
C ILE A 330 -11.41 14.34 -6.08
N THR A 331 -11.17 14.09 -7.36
CA THR A 331 -10.33 14.95 -8.20
C THR A 331 -11.02 15.26 -9.52
N LEU A 332 -10.98 16.54 -9.92
CA LEU A 332 -11.66 17.01 -11.13
C LEU A 332 -10.74 16.88 -12.35
N ARG A 333 -11.28 16.49 -13.48
CA ARG A 333 -10.63 16.57 -14.78
C ARG A 333 -11.08 17.86 -15.47
N GLY A 334 -10.15 18.82 -15.60
CA GLY A 334 -10.45 20.12 -16.22
C GLY A 334 -11.56 20.88 -15.52
N GLU A 335 -12.63 21.19 -16.24
CA GLU A 335 -13.80 21.95 -15.74
C GLU A 335 -14.72 21.12 -14.82
N GLY A 336 -14.51 19.80 -14.72
CA GLY A 336 -15.31 18.92 -13.88
C GLY A 336 -16.45 18.21 -14.60
N HIS A 337 -16.47 18.17 -15.94
CA HIS A 337 -17.40 17.35 -16.70
C HIS A 337 -17.20 15.86 -16.42
N HIS A 338 -15.95 15.46 -16.23
CA HIS A 338 -15.56 14.17 -15.69
C HIS A 338 -14.72 14.39 -14.43
N PHE A 339 -14.87 13.50 -13.46
CA PHE A 339 -14.05 13.50 -12.26
C PHE A 339 -13.81 12.08 -11.78
N PHE A 340 -12.79 11.92 -10.94
CA PHE A 340 -12.38 10.64 -10.42
C PHE A 340 -12.61 10.59 -8.91
N VAL A 341 -13.03 9.44 -8.43
CA VAL A 341 -13.34 9.19 -7.03
C VAL A 341 -12.57 7.97 -6.57
N GLY A 342 -11.76 8.14 -5.54
CA GLY A 342 -11.08 7.05 -4.84
C GLY A 342 -11.87 6.64 -3.61
N THR A 343 -11.88 5.34 -3.30
CA THR A 343 -12.57 4.78 -2.13
C THR A 343 -11.64 4.01 -1.21
N GLU A 344 -12.09 3.78 0.02
CA GLU A 344 -11.39 2.98 1.03
C GLU A 344 -11.17 1.53 0.59
N GLU A 345 -12.06 0.98 -0.22
CA GLU A 345 -11.94 -0.38 -0.76
C GLU A 345 -10.99 -0.48 -1.97
N SER A 346 -10.06 0.48 -2.10
CA SER A 346 -9.04 0.50 -3.17
C SER A 346 -9.63 0.55 -4.58
N HIS A 347 -10.79 1.19 -4.74
CA HIS A 347 -11.40 1.42 -6.04
C HIS A 347 -11.18 2.85 -6.54
N ILE A 348 -10.95 3.01 -7.83
CA ILE A 348 -10.97 4.30 -8.53
C ILE A 348 -12.11 4.28 -9.55
N TYR A 349 -13.08 5.18 -9.35
CA TYR A 349 -14.19 5.37 -10.26
C TYR A 349 -14.00 6.63 -11.10
N ARG A 350 -14.36 6.57 -12.37
CA ARG A 350 -14.60 7.73 -13.21
C ARG A 350 -16.09 8.01 -13.21
N VAL A 351 -16.48 9.23 -12.88
CA VAL A 351 -17.88 9.67 -12.87
C VAL A 351 -18.08 10.78 -13.87
N ASN A 352 -19.11 10.66 -14.70
CA ASN A 352 -19.54 11.71 -15.62
C ASN A 352 -20.54 12.60 -14.88
N PHE A 353 -20.33 13.92 -14.92
CA PHE A 353 -21.19 14.89 -14.23
C PHE A 353 -22.60 14.96 -14.82
N THR A 354 -22.79 14.72 -16.13
CA THR A 354 -24.08 14.92 -16.82
C THR A 354 -25.12 13.89 -16.38
N ASP A 355 -24.79 12.64 -16.46
CA ASP A 355 -25.68 11.51 -16.10
C ASP A 355 -25.43 10.96 -14.71
N PHE A 356 -24.35 11.40 -14.06
CA PHE A 356 -23.90 10.98 -12.75
C PHE A 356 -23.69 9.46 -12.65
N LYS A 357 -23.19 8.88 -13.75
CA LYS A 357 -22.92 7.46 -13.88
C LYS A 357 -21.45 7.18 -13.64
N GLU A 358 -21.18 6.14 -12.86
CA GLU A 358 -19.83 5.67 -12.54
C GLU A 358 -19.31 4.63 -13.53
N THR A 359 -18.01 4.59 -13.67
CA THR A 359 -17.27 3.53 -14.36
C THR A 359 -16.06 3.17 -13.51
N LEU A 360 -15.92 1.91 -13.14
CA LEU A 360 -14.75 1.44 -12.39
C LEU A 360 -13.53 1.41 -13.31
N ILE A 361 -12.45 2.10 -12.91
CA ILE A 361 -11.20 2.18 -13.68
C ILE A 361 -10.14 1.26 -13.11
N ALA A 362 -9.96 1.31 -11.79
CA ALA A 362 -8.97 0.52 -11.09
C ALA A 362 -9.55 -0.07 -9.81
N THR A 363 -9.05 -1.22 -9.45
CA THR A 363 -9.45 -1.97 -8.27
C THR A 363 -8.26 -2.76 -7.73
N CYS A 364 -8.23 -3.02 -6.43
CA CYS A 364 -7.25 -3.87 -5.78
C CYS A 364 -7.83 -4.48 -4.51
N HIS A 365 -7.06 -5.35 -3.87
CA HIS A 365 -7.40 -5.86 -2.54
C HIS A 365 -7.46 -4.73 -1.52
N PHE A 366 -8.38 -4.85 -0.60
CA PHE A 366 -8.61 -3.87 0.46
C PHE A 366 -7.64 -4.04 1.64
N GLU A 367 -7.22 -5.28 1.91
CA GLU A 367 -6.31 -5.64 3.00
C GLU A 367 -5.08 -6.40 2.47
N ALA A 368 -4.24 -6.87 3.39
CA ALA A 368 -3.04 -7.64 3.08
C ALA A 368 -3.31 -8.78 2.10
N VAL A 369 -2.54 -8.83 1.03
CA VAL A 369 -2.56 -9.95 0.09
C VAL A 369 -1.75 -11.09 0.69
N GLN A 370 -2.35 -12.29 0.78
CA GLN A 370 -1.76 -13.43 1.48
C GLN A 370 -0.94 -14.33 0.57
N ASP A 371 -1.41 -14.54 -0.67
CA ASP A 371 -0.74 -15.42 -1.61
C ASP A 371 -0.93 -14.97 -3.06
N VAL A 372 -0.04 -15.43 -3.93
CA VAL A 372 -0.08 -15.22 -5.39
C VAL A 372 0.34 -16.52 -6.09
N VAL A 373 -0.35 -16.85 -7.17
CA VAL A 373 -0.06 -18.07 -7.94
C VAL A 373 -0.32 -17.87 -9.43
N PHE A 374 0.52 -18.49 -10.27
CA PHE A 374 0.33 -18.60 -11.71
C PHE A 374 -0.26 -19.97 -12.07
N PRO A 375 -1.16 -20.06 -13.06
CA PRO A 375 -1.50 -21.34 -13.64
C PRO A 375 -0.30 -21.90 -14.40
N LEU A 376 0.03 -23.16 -14.17
CA LEU A 376 1.14 -23.86 -14.82
C LEU A 376 0.73 -24.49 -16.16
N LEU A 377 -0.11 -23.81 -16.93
CA LEU A 377 -0.47 -24.20 -18.29
C LEU A 377 0.66 -23.82 -19.26
N ASP A 378 0.87 -24.60 -20.30
CA ASP A 378 1.99 -24.53 -21.22
C ASP A 378 2.39 -23.11 -21.63
N GLY A 379 3.43 -22.59 -20.95
CA GLY A 379 4.21 -21.43 -21.40
C GLY A 379 3.55 -20.04 -21.33
N THR A 380 2.29 -19.91 -20.90
CA THR A 380 1.59 -18.62 -20.89
C THR A 380 1.48 -18.05 -19.49
N ALA A 381 2.19 -16.94 -19.26
CA ALA A 381 2.04 -16.10 -18.06
C ALA A 381 0.93 -15.05 -18.22
N GLU A 382 -0.16 -15.36 -18.93
CA GLU A 382 -1.22 -14.40 -19.26
C GLU A 382 -2.06 -14.03 -18.04
N LEU A 383 -2.15 -14.94 -17.07
CA LEU A 383 -3.00 -14.79 -15.90
C LEU A 383 -2.22 -15.08 -14.62
N PHE A 384 -2.63 -14.45 -13.53
CA PHE A 384 -2.26 -14.86 -12.17
C PHE A 384 -3.44 -14.63 -11.23
N ALA A 385 -3.45 -15.33 -10.11
CA ALA A 385 -4.44 -15.16 -9.06
C ALA A 385 -3.78 -14.68 -7.77
N THR A 386 -4.52 -13.87 -7.01
CA THR A 386 -4.12 -13.39 -5.68
C THR A 386 -5.26 -13.61 -4.70
N CYS A 387 -4.93 -13.83 -3.44
CA CYS A 387 -5.94 -13.94 -2.39
C CYS A 387 -5.65 -13.02 -1.20
N ALA A 388 -6.74 -12.58 -0.58
CA ALA A 388 -6.71 -11.72 0.58
C ALA A 388 -7.90 -12.01 1.49
N LYS A 389 -8.17 -11.15 2.46
CA LYS A 389 -9.40 -11.17 3.23
C LYS A 389 -10.59 -10.86 2.34
N LYS A 390 -11.62 -11.69 2.41
CA LYS A 390 -12.90 -11.63 1.69
C LYS A 390 -12.85 -12.02 0.22
N ASP A 391 -11.71 -12.00 -0.48
CA ASP A 391 -11.72 -12.22 -1.92
C ASP A 391 -10.51 -12.97 -2.48
N ILE A 392 -10.74 -13.59 -3.62
CA ILE A 392 -9.73 -14.09 -4.54
C ILE A 392 -9.94 -13.33 -5.84
N ARG A 393 -8.87 -12.85 -6.46
CA ARG A 393 -8.94 -12.13 -7.73
C ARG A 393 -8.04 -12.76 -8.76
N VAL A 394 -8.53 -12.79 -9.99
CA VAL A 394 -7.78 -13.26 -11.17
C VAL A 394 -7.48 -12.04 -12.03
N TRP A 395 -6.23 -11.90 -12.41
CA TRP A 395 -5.69 -10.76 -13.12
C TRP A 395 -5.14 -11.17 -14.48
N HIS A 396 -5.32 -10.30 -15.47
CA HIS A 396 -4.59 -10.40 -16.72
C HIS A 396 -3.22 -9.75 -16.56
N THR A 397 -2.15 -10.49 -16.78
CA THR A 397 -0.78 -10.11 -16.45
C THR A 397 -0.33 -8.82 -17.16
N LEU A 398 -0.55 -8.71 -18.46
CA LEU A 398 -0.06 -7.57 -19.24
C LEU A 398 -0.87 -6.29 -19.01
N SER A 399 -2.21 -6.39 -18.98
CA SER A 399 -3.08 -5.22 -18.85
C SER A 399 -3.37 -4.82 -17.40
N ASN A 400 -2.93 -5.60 -16.41
CA ASN A 400 -3.20 -5.43 -14.97
C ASN A 400 -4.69 -5.32 -14.63
N ARG A 401 -5.55 -5.85 -15.52
CA ARG A 401 -7.00 -5.78 -15.37
C ARG A 401 -7.51 -6.97 -14.56
N GLU A 402 -8.39 -6.68 -13.60
CA GLU A 402 -9.17 -7.72 -12.92
C GLU A 402 -10.12 -8.39 -13.91
N LEU A 403 -9.99 -9.71 -14.05
CA LEU A 403 -10.85 -10.53 -14.90
C LEU A 403 -11.98 -11.15 -14.09
N LEU A 404 -11.68 -11.56 -12.87
CA LEU A 404 -12.64 -12.22 -11.99
C LEU A 404 -12.39 -11.86 -10.54
N ARG A 405 -13.50 -11.70 -9.80
CA ARG A 405 -13.49 -11.56 -8.33
C ARG A 405 -14.40 -12.60 -7.71
N ILE A 406 -13.86 -13.38 -6.80
CA ILE A 406 -14.58 -14.38 -6.01
C ILE A 406 -14.65 -13.85 -4.60
N THR A 407 -15.84 -13.57 -4.09
CA THR A 407 -16.02 -12.99 -2.75
C THR A 407 -16.58 -14.03 -1.77
N VAL A 408 -15.90 -14.20 -0.65
CA VAL A 408 -16.36 -15.00 0.51
C VAL A 408 -16.40 -14.07 1.71
N PRO A 409 -17.58 -13.58 2.11
CA PRO A 409 -17.71 -12.56 3.15
C PRO A 409 -17.14 -13.00 4.51
N ASN A 410 -16.45 -12.09 5.18
CA ASN A 410 -15.91 -12.24 6.53
C ASN A 410 -14.92 -13.38 6.73
N MET A 411 -14.31 -13.90 5.67
CA MET A 411 -13.31 -14.97 5.71
C MET A 411 -11.99 -14.51 5.12
N THR A 412 -10.88 -15.00 5.66
CA THR A 412 -9.54 -14.77 5.10
C THR A 412 -9.06 -15.98 4.33
N CYS A 413 -8.64 -15.75 3.10
CA CYS A 413 -7.97 -16.76 2.28
C CYS A 413 -6.46 -16.68 2.53
N HIS A 414 -5.85 -17.74 3.04
CA HIS A 414 -4.43 -17.78 3.39
C HIS A 414 -3.54 -18.34 2.28
N GLY A 415 -4.11 -19.14 1.40
CA GLY A 415 -3.35 -19.74 0.31
C GLY A 415 -4.25 -20.16 -0.84
N ILE A 416 -3.71 -20.11 -2.04
CA ILE A 416 -4.37 -20.53 -3.26
C ILE A 416 -3.43 -21.36 -4.12
N ASP A 417 -3.99 -22.26 -4.91
CA ASP A 417 -3.27 -22.97 -5.95
C ASP A 417 -4.20 -23.29 -7.13
N PHE A 418 -3.64 -23.35 -8.34
CA PHE A 418 -4.37 -23.81 -9.51
C PHE A 418 -4.21 -25.32 -9.64
N MET A 419 -5.29 -26.01 -9.95
CA MET A 419 -5.16 -27.37 -10.50
C MET A 419 -4.42 -27.31 -11.83
N ARG A 420 -3.54 -28.28 -12.09
CA ARG A 420 -2.67 -28.30 -13.26
C ARG A 420 -3.44 -28.28 -14.60
N ASP A 421 -4.68 -28.79 -14.60
CA ASP A 421 -5.57 -28.76 -15.77
C ASP A 421 -6.25 -27.39 -16.00
N GLY A 422 -5.96 -26.40 -15.16
CA GLY A 422 -6.51 -25.06 -15.23
C GLY A 422 -8.01 -24.94 -14.93
N LYS A 423 -8.69 -26.02 -14.54
CA LYS A 423 -10.15 -26.02 -14.38
C LYS A 423 -10.64 -25.55 -13.03
N SER A 424 -9.77 -25.46 -12.04
CA SER A 424 -10.15 -24.99 -10.72
C SER A 424 -9.05 -24.26 -9.97
N ILE A 425 -9.46 -23.26 -9.18
CA ILE A 425 -8.66 -22.60 -8.14
C ILE A 425 -9.03 -23.24 -6.82
N ILE A 426 -8.05 -23.84 -6.16
CA ILE A 426 -8.20 -24.41 -4.82
C ILE A 426 -7.75 -23.39 -3.80
N SER A 427 -8.52 -23.18 -2.75
CA SER A 427 -8.28 -22.11 -1.79
C SER A 427 -8.43 -22.57 -0.34
N ALA A 428 -7.54 -22.05 0.49
CA ALA A 428 -7.39 -22.36 1.91
C ALA A 428 -7.93 -21.20 2.77
N TRP A 429 -8.88 -21.50 3.67
CA TRP A 429 -9.60 -20.47 4.43
C TRP A 429 -9.46 -20.63 5.95
N ASP A 430 -9.58 -19.52 6.67
CA ASP A 430 -9.50 -19.45 8.14
C ASP A 430 -10.63 -20.20 8.87
N ASP A 431 -11.76 -20.45 8.18
CA ASP A 431 -12.86 -21.27 8.73
C ASP A 431 -12.59 -22.78 8.68
N GLY A 432 -11.38 -23.20 8.32
CA GLY A 432 -10.99 -24.61 8.24
C GLY A 432 -11.56 -25.35 7.05
N ARG A 433 -12.05 -24.66 6.02
CA ARG A 433 -12.59 -25.25 4.79
C ARG A 433 -11.65 -25.00 3.61
N ILE A 434 -11.66 -25.99 2.71
CA ILE A 434 -11.04 -25.84 1.39
C ILE A 434 -12.16 -25.65 0.39
N ARG A 435 -12.04 -24.62 -0.45
CA ARG A 435 -13.01 -24.33 -1.50
C ARG A 435 -12.37 -24.41 -2.87
N ALA A 436 -13.09 -24.97 -3.83
CA ALA A 436 -12.69 -25.03 -5.22
C ALA A 436 -13.63 -24.17 -6.07
N PHE A 437 -13.05 -23.28 -6.86
CA PHE A 437 -13.80 -22.38 -7.73
C PHE A 437 -13.41 -22.56 -9.18
N ALA A 438 -14.38 -22.40 -10.11
CA ALA A 438 -14.10 -22.37 -11.52
C ALA A 438 -13.43 -21.01 -11.89
N PRO A 439 -12.24 -20.99 -12.50
CA PRO A 439 -11.48 -19.76 -12.76
C PRO A 439 -12.13 -18.84 -13.80
N GLU A 440 -13.00 -19.37 -14.68
CA GLU A 440 -13.69 -18.60 -15.71
C GLU A 440 -14.92 -17.86 -15.17
N THR A 441 -15.65 -18.46 -14.23
CA THR A 441 -16.96 -17.98 -13.78
C THR A 441 -16.99 -17.58 -12.30
N GLY A 442 -15.98 -17.97 -11.51
CA GLY A 442 -15.97 -17.81 -10.06
C GLY A 442 -16.96 -18.70 -9.32
N ARG A 443 -17.64 -19.62 -10.02
CA ARG A 443 -18.63 -20.50 -9.41
C ARG A 443 -17.94 -21.50 -8.48
N LEU A 444 -18.51 -21.64 -7.28
CA LEU A 444 -18.11 -22.67 -6.33
C LEU A 444 -18.39 -24.07 -6.90
N MET A 445 -17.37 -24.89 -7.03
CA MET A 445 -17.46 -26.25 -7.56
C MET A 445 -17.73 -27.26 -6.43
N TYR A 446 -16.92 -27.23 -5.40
CA TYR A 446 -17.08 -28.06 -4.21
C TYR A 446 -16.42 -27.43 -2.97
N VAL A 447 -16.78 -27.95 -1.78
CA VAL A 447 -16.23 -27.54 -0.49
C VAL A 447 -15.82 -28.79 0.29
N ILE A 448 -14.61 -28.81 0.80
CA ILE A 448 -14.19 -29.79 1.80
C ILE A 448 -14.41 -29.15 3.17
N ASN A 449 -15.42 -29.62 3.87
CA ASN A 449 -15.78 -29.14 5.21
C ASN A 449 -14.89 -29.79 6.27
N ASN A 450 -14.59 -29.03 7.33
CA ASN A 450 -13.77 -29.49 8.47
C ASN A 450 -12.41 -30.05 8.00
N ALA A 451 -11.84 -29.40 6.96
CA ALA A 451 -10.52 -29.79 6.47
C ALA A 451 -9.45 -29.57 7.53
N HIS A 452 -9.57 -28.54 8.35
CA HIS A 452 -8.73 -28.29 9.53
C HIS A 452 -9.53 -27.62 10.65
N ARG A 453 -9.05 -27.74 11.88
CA ARG A 453 -9.77 -27.22 13.04
C ARG A 453 -9.52 -25.73 13.28
N ILE A 454 -8.27 -25.26 13.12
CA ILE A 454 -7.85 -23.87 13.42
C ILE A 454 -7.82 -23.00 12.15
N GLY A 455 -8.03 -23.58 10.99
CA GLY A 455 -7.91 -22.90 9.71
C GLY A 455 -6.92 -23.62 8.80
N VAL A 456 -7.13 -23.46 7.51
CA VAL A 456 -6.21 -23.98 6.48
C VAL A 456 -5.21 -22.88 6.17
N THR A 457 -3.92 -23.13 6.43
CA THR A 457 -2.85 -22.11 6.34
C THR A 457 -1.98 -22.26 5.09
N ALA A 458 -1.92 -23.47 4.53
CA ALA A 458 -1.16 -23.75 3.32
C ALA A 458 -1.88 -24.80 2.47
N ILE A 459 -1.72 -24.70 1.15
CA ILE A 459 -2.33 -25.61 0.20
C ILE A 459 -1.41 -25.84 -0.99
N ALA A 460 -1.44 -27.04 -1.55
CA ALA A 460 -0.76 -27.37 -2.79
C ALA A 460 -1.52 -28.47 -3.54
N THR A 461 -1.44 -28.45 -4.85
CA THR A 461 -2.08 -29.45 -5.73
C THR A 461 -1.03 -30.34 -6.38
N THR A 462 -1.42 -31.59 -6.72
CA THR A 462 -0.55 -32.48 -7.48
C THR A 462 -0.71 -32.24 -8.99
N SER A 463 0.37 -32.45 -9.75
CA SER A 463 0.37 -32.20 -11.20
C SER A 463 -0.55 -33.14 -11.99
N ASP A 464 -0.92 -34.30 -11.43
CA ASP A 464 -1.89 -35.25 -11.98
C ASP A 464 -3.35 -34.90 -11.68
N CYS A 465 -3.61 -33.78 -11.00
CA CYS A 465 -4.92 -33.29 -10.58
C CYS A 465 -5.73 -34.27 -9.70
N LYS A 466 -5.08 -35.24 -9.07
CA LYS A 466 -5.78 -36.26 -8.27
C LYS A 466 -5.79 -35.97 -6.78
N ARG A 467 -4.82 -35.17 -6.30
CA ARG A 467 -4.67 -34.87 -4.87
C ARG A 467 -4.56 -33.38 -4.58
N VAL A 468 -5.03 -33.04 -3.41
CA VAL A 468 -4.80 -31.76 -2.76
C VAL A 468 -4.14 -32.04 -1.41
N ILE A 469 -3.08 -31.32 -1.10
CA ILE A 469 -2.39 -31.40 0.18
C ILE A 469 -2.64 -30.09 0.92
N SER A 470 -3.14 -30.17 2.14
CA SER A 470 -3.47 -29.02 2.97
C SER A 470 -2.72 -29.08 4.29
N GLY A 471 -2.30 -27.89 4.76
CA GLY A 471 -1.70 -27.69 6.06
C GLY A 471 -2.61 -26.85 6.95
N GLY A 472 -2.74 -27.20 8.21
CA GLY A 472 -3.57 -26.50 9.17
C GLY A 472 -2.79 -25.74 10.23
N GLY A 473 -3.45 -24.78 10.87
CA GLY A 473 -2.91 -24.02 12.00
C GLY A 473 -2.58 -24.87 13.22
N GLU A 474 -3.16 -26.07 13.32
CA GLU A 474 -2.86 -27.07 14.35
C GLU A 474 -1.62 -27.94 14.07
N GLY A 475 -0.98 -27.78 12.89
CA GLY A 475 0.19 -28.59 12.49
C GLY A 475 -0.15 -29.90 11.78
N GLU A 476 -1.41 -30.20 11.51
CA GLU A 476 -1.76 -31.37 10.70
C GLU A 476 -1.55 -31.09 9.21
N VAL A 477 -0.99 -32.06 8.50
CA VAL A 477 -0.95 -32.08 7.04
C VAL A 477 -1.94 -33.16 6.57
N ARG A 478 -2.86 -32.83 5.71
CA ARG A 478 -3.88 -33.75 5.20
C ARG A 478 -3.79 -33.89 3.69
N VAL A 479 -3.86 -35.15 3.25
CA VAL A 479 -3.85 -35.55 1.84
C VAL A 479 -5.27 -35.92 1.42
N TRP A 480 -5.79 -35.21 0.42
CA TRP A 480 -7.14 -35.36 -0.07
C TRP A 480 -7.13 -35.93 -1.48
N GLN A 481 -7.86 -37.01 -1.71
CA GLN A 481 -8.13 -37.53 -3.05
C GLN A 481 -9.30 -36.78 -3.67
N ILE A 482 -9.09 -36.24 -4.87
CA ILE A 482 -10.09 -35.47 -5.61
C ILE A 482 -10.61 -36.32 -6.77
N GLY A 483 -11.86 -36.71 -6.67
CA GLY A 483 -12.59 -37.39 -7.75
C GLY A 483 -13.61 -36.45 -8.42
N CYS A 484 -14.24 -36.90 -9.48
CA CYS A 484 -15.20 -36.10 -10.26
C CYS A 484 -16.38 -35.55 -9.42
N GLN A 485 -16.82 -36.29 -8.40
CA GLN A 485 -17.95 -35.90 -7.53
C GLN A 485 -17.66 -36.08 -6.04
N THR A 486 -16.52 -36.61 -5.67
CA THR A 486 -16.17 -36.95 -4.29
C THR A 486 -14.80 -36.43 -3.91
N GLN A 487 -14.68 -35.89 -2.70
CA GLN A 487 -13.44 -35.48 -2.08
C GLN A 487 -13.26 -36.32 -0.81
N LYS A 488 -12.22 -37.15 -0.80
CA LYS A 488 -12.01 -38.10 0.29
C LYS A 488 -10.66 -37.84 0.98
N LEU A 489 -10.64 -37.84 2.30
CA LEU A 489 -9.41 -37.82 3.06
C LEU A 489 -8.69 -39.18 2.86
N GLU A 490 -7.46 -39.14 2.32
CA GLU A 490 -6.59 -40.32 2.23
C GLU A 490 -5.89 -40.55 3.55
N GLU A 491 -5.23 -39.51 4.08
CA GLU A 491 -4.46 -39.61 5.32
C GLU A 491 -4.32 -38.23 6.03
N ALA A 492 -4.13 -38.30 7.37
CA ALA A 492 -3.84 -37.15 8.21
C ALA A 492 -2.47 -37.33 8.88
N LEU A 493 -1.48 -36.61 8.45
CA LEU A 493 -0.09 -36.67 8.90
C LEU A 493 0.11 -35.71 10.06
N LYS A 494 0.31 -36.24 11.30
CA LYS A 494 0.26 -35.45 12.55
C LYS A 494 1.63 -35.37 13.21
N GLU A 495 2.60 -34.75 12.59
CA GLU A 495 3.95 -34.66 13.15
C GLU A 495 4.41 -33.26 13.47
N HIS A 496 3.94 -32.24 12.72
CA HIS A 496 4.19 -30.85 13.07
C HIS A 496 3.44 -30.45 14.35
N LYS A 497 4.06 -29.59 15.14
CA LYS A 497 3.51 -29.09 16.42
C LYS A 497 2.91 -27.71 16.37
N SER A 498 3.10 -26.99 15.26
CA SER A 498 2.59 -25.65 15.03
C SER A 498 2.13 -25.48 13.58
N SER A 499 1.64 -24.30 13.23
CA SER A 499 1.07 -24.00 11.93
C SER A 499 2.00 -24.37 10.76
N VAL A 500 1.43 -24.98 9.74
CA VAL A 500 2.11 -25.25 8.46
C VAL A 500 2.09 -23.98 7.62
N SER A 501 3.27 -23.43 7.31
CA SER A 501 3.43 -22.17 6.60
C SER A 501 3.52 -22.30 5.08
N CYS A 502 4.07 -23.40 4.59
CA CYS A 502 4.27 -23.63 3.17
C CYS A 502 4.25 -25.11 2.82
N ILE A 503 3.71 -25.45 1.67
CA ILE A 503 3.71 -26.82 1.10
C ILE A 503 4.19 -26.73 -0.35
N ARG A 504 5.08 -27.67 -0.74
CA ARG A 504 5.52 -27.85 -2.13
C ARG A 504 5.51 -29.33 -2.49
N VAL A 505 5.01 -29.63 -3.67
CA VAL A 505 4.92 -30.99 -4.20
C VAL A 505 5.97 -31.14 -5.30
N LYS A 506 6.66 -32.28 -5.33
CA LYS A 506 7.55 -32.62 -6.43
C LYS A 506 6.77 -32.82 -7.75
N ASN A 507 7.39 -32.54 -8.87
CA ASN A 507 6.75 -32.70 -10.20
C ASN A 507 6.33 -34.15 -10.48
N ASN A 508 7.02 -35.15 -9.89
CA ASN A 508 6.69 -36.56 -10.00
C ASN A 508 5.49 -37.00 -9.13
N ASN A 509 4.96 -36.11 -8.27
CA ASN A 509 3.87 -36.38 -7.32
C ASN A 509 4.12 -37.50 -6.29
N LEU A 510 5.38 -37.93 -6.12
CA LEU A 510 5.71 -38.99 -5.19
C LEU A 510 6.06 -38.47 -3.79
N GLU A 511 6.51 -37.21 -3.72
CA GLU A 511 6.92 -36.59 -2.45
C GLU A 511 6.41 -35.15 -2.36
N CYS A 512 6.23 -34.67 -1.15
CA CYS A 512 6.02 -33.26 -0.87
C CYS A 512 6.85 -32.81 0.33
N VAL A 513 7.15 -31.53 0.41
CA VAL A 513 7.78 -30.91 1.57
C VAL A 513 6.83 -29.92 2.21
N THR A 514 6.79 -29.92 3.53
CA THR A 514 6.03 -28.99 4.35
C THR A 514 6.95 -28.25 5.29
N ALA A 515 6.77 -26.94 5.38
CA ALA A 515 7.47 -26.08 6.33
C ALA A 515 6.50 -25.68 7.45
N SER A 516 6.98 -25.59 8.68
CA SER A 516 6.16 -25.22 9.83
C SER A 516 6.86 -24.21 10.74
N THR A 517 6.07 -23.44 11.43
CA THR A 517 6.51 -22.51 12.47
C THR A 517 6.96 -23.21 13.76
N ASP A 518 7.03 -24.54 13.79
CA ASP A 518 7.61 -25.31 14.89
C ASP A 518 9.12 -25.56 14.76
N GLY A 519 9.75 -25.02 13.71
CA GLY A 519 11.19 -25.22 13.44
C GLY A 519 11.49 -26.48 12.65
N THR A 520 10.47 -27.11 12.04
CA THR A 520 10.66 -28.32 11.23
C THR A 520 10.24 -28.12 9.78
N CYS A 521 11.01 -28.72 8.87
CA CYS A 521 10.56 -29.01 7.50
C CYS A 521 10.51 -30.52 7.35
N ILE A 522 9.39 -31.06 6.90
CA ILE A 522 9.19 -32.51 6.76
C ILE A 522 8.97 -32.85 5.30
N ILE A 523 9.69 -33.84 4.83
CA ILE A 523 9.54 -34.45 3.50
C ILE A 523 8.70 -35.72 3.67
N TRP A 524 7.58 -35.77 2.94
CA TRP A 524 6.59 -36.82 2.99
C TRP A 524 6.60 -37.67 1.73
N ASP A 525 6.58 -39.00 1.90
CA ASP A 525 6.28 -39.95 0.83
C ASP A 525 4.76 -40.00 0.63
N LEU A 526 4.28 -39.52 -0.54
CA LEU A 526 2.86 -39.47 -0.86
C LEU A 526 2.29 -40.81 -1.33
N VAL A 527 3.14 -41.81 -1.58
CA VAL A 527 2.71 -43.16 -1.93
C VAL A 527 2.44 -43.98 -0.67
N ARG A 528 3.37 -43.91 0.30
CA ARG A 528 3.28 -44.67 1.56
C ARG A 528 2.60 -43.87 2.67
N LEU A 529 2.29 -42.57 2.42
CA LEU A 529 1.64 -41.63 3.32
C LEU A 529 2.35 -41.55 4.69
N ARG A 530 3.68 -41.43 4.65
CA ARG A 530 4.53 -41.34 5.85
C ARG A 530 5.69 -40.38 5.67
N ARG A 531 6.30 -39.98 6.78
CA ARG A 531 7.51 -39.17 6.76
C ARG A 531 8.67 -39.93 6.11
N ASN A 532 9.35 -39.26 5.18
CA ASN A 532 10.57 -39.73 4.57
C ASN A 532 11.78 -39.12 5.29
N GLN A 533 11.79 -37.79 5.49
CA GLN A 533 12.87 -37.06 6.14
C GLN A 533 12.34 -35.91 6.98
N MET A 534 13.09 -35.47 8.00
CA MET A 534 12.80 -34.31 8.82
C MET A 534 14.05 -33.45 8.98
N ILE A 535 13.91 -32.16 8.67
CA ILE A 535 14.91 -31.11 8.83
C ILE A 535 14.54 -30.30 10.06
N LEU A 536 15.50 -30.04 10.92
CA LEU A 536 15.35 -29.27 12.14
C LEU A 536 16.28 -28.05 12.09
N ALA A 537 15.75 -26.85 12.33
CA ALA A 537 16.53 -25.64 12.49
C ALA A 537 15.94 -24.74 13.58
N ASN A 538 16.76 -23.88 14.14
CA ASN A 538 16.32 -22.91 15.14
C ASN A 538 15.71 -21.66 14.48
N THR A 539 14.67 -21.88 13.70
CA THR A 539 13.94 -20.83 12.98
C THR A 539 12.48 -21.21 12.87
N LEU A 540 11.59 -20.23 12.76
CA LEU A 540 10.21 -20.46 12.34
C LEU A 540 10.19 -20.45 10.81
N PHE A 541 10.12 -21.63 10.19
CA PHE A 541 10.11 -21.70 8.73
C PHE A 541 8.89 -21.02 8.14
N GLN A 542 9.11 -20.17 7.14
CA GLN A 542 8.06 -19.41 6.43
C GLN A 542 7.84 -19.92 5.01
N CYS A 543 8.92 -20.29 4.33
CA CYS A 543 8.84 -20.77 2.96
C CYS A 543 9.82 -21.90 2.69
N VAL A 544 9.47 -22.75 1.74
CA VAL A 544 10.31 -23.84 1.22
C VAL A 544 10.08 -23.99 -0.27
N CYS A 545 11.13 -24.25 -1.04
CA CYS A 545 11.07 -24.54 -2.47
C CYS A 545 11.99 -25.72 -2.82
N TYR A 546 11.55 -26.60 -3.73
CA TYR A 546 12.43 -27.55 -4.38
C TYR A 546 13.27 -26.88 -5.46
N HIS A 547 14.54 -27.26 -5.57
CA HIS A 547 15.29 -27.02 -6.80
C HIS A 547 14.66 -27.83 -7.95
N PRO A 548 14.64 -27.36 -9.19
CA PRO A 548 14.01 -28.07 -10.32
C PRO A 548 14.53 -29.50 -10.53
N GLU A 549 15.78 -29.78 -10.19
CA GLU A 549 16.34 -31.14 -10.21
C GLU A 549 15.84 -32.03 -9.05
N GLU A 550 15.13 -31.44 -8.07
CA GLU A 550 14.45 -32.09 -6.95
C GLU A 550 15.36 -32.83 -5.94
N PHE A 551 16.68 -32.67 -6.02
CA PHE A 551 17.62 -33.22 -5.04
C PHE A 551 17.88 -32.29 -3.87
N GLN A 552 17.64 -30.99 -4.07
CA GLN A 552 17.87 -29.96 -3.07
C GLN A 552 16.59 -29.19 -2.78
N ILE A 553 16.50 -28.67 -1.56
CA ILE A 553 15.49 -27.69 -1.16
C ILE A 553 16.17 -26.46 -0.57
N ILE A 554 15.53 -25.32 -0.77
CA ILE A 554 15.89 -24.08 -0.12
C ILE A 554 14.78 -23.68 0.85
N THR A 555 15.18 -23.18 2.01
CA THR A 555 14.25 -22.76 3.07
C THR A 555 14.56 -21.37 3.55
N SER A 556 13.55 -20.69 4.06
CA SER A 556 13.68 -19.39 4.70
C SER A 556 12.78 -19.28 5.92
N GLY A 557 13.14 -18.41 6.84
CA GLY A 557 12.39 -18.24 8.08
C GLY A 557 12.68 -16.94 8.81
N THR A 558 12.40 -16.95 10.11
CA THR A 558 12.56 -15.80 11.01
C THR A 558 14.00 -15.51 11.40
N ASP A 559 14.92 -16.42 11.16
CA ASP A 559 16.36 -16.27 11.36
C ASP A 559 17.05 -15.40 10.30
N ARG A 560 16.29 -14.93 9.30
CA ARG A 560 16.75 -14.09 8.17
C ARG A 560 17.72 -14.79 7.22
N LYS A 561 17.93 -16.09 7.38
CA LYS A 561 18.81 -16.90 6.54
C LYS A 561 18.06 -17.59 5.43
N ILE A 562 18.77 -17.91 4.38
CA ILE A 562 18.38 -18.83 3.32
C ILE A 562 19.28 -20.06 3.47
N ALA A 563 18.71 -21.23 3.73
CA ALA A 563 19.45 -22.45 3.92
C ALA A 563 19.17 -23.43 2.78
N TYR A 564 20.21 -24.09 2.31
CA TYR A 564 20.19 -25.13 1.27
C TYR A 564 20.37 -26.48 1.94
N TRP A 565 19.51 -27.43 1.60
CA TRP A 565 19.46 -28.76 2.20
C TRP A 565 19.45 -29.84 1.13
N GLU A 566 20.12 -30.93 1.42
CA GLU A 566 20.01 -32.16 0.64
C GLU A 566 18.70 -32.89 0.99
N VAL A 567 17.92 -33.29 -0.03
CA VAL A 567 16.62 -33.97 0.19
C VAL A 567 16.79 -35.37 0.77
N PHE A 568 17.86 -36.04 0.37
CA PHE A 568 18.05 -37.46 0.72
C PHE A 568 18.33 -37.69 2.20
N ASP A 569 19.22 -36.93 2.80
CA ASP A 569 19.65 -37.11 4.21
C ASP A 569 19.28 -35.93 5.12
N GLY A 570 18.76 -34.84 4.57
CA GLY A 570 18.39 -33.63 5.33
C GLY A 570 19.59 -32.83 5.83
N SER A 571 20.79 -33.06 5.29
CA SER A 571 21.99 -32.32 5.67
C SER A 571 21.98 -30.90 5.10
N VAL A 572 22.52 -29.94 5.87
CA VAL A 572 22.71 -28.55 5.39
C VAL A 572 23.89 -28.52 4.43
N ILE A 573 23.66 -27.93 3.25
CA ILE A 573 24.71 -27.71 2.24
C ILE A 573 25.40 -26.39 2.52
N ARG A 574 24.61 -25.31 2.66
CA ARG A 574 25.11 -23.96 2.97
C ARG A 574 23.99 -23.07 3.52
N GLU A 575 24.40 -21.98 4.14
CA GLU A 575 23.51 -20.92 4.60
C GLU A 575 23.97 -19.58 4.04
N LEU A 576 23.01 -18.73 3.68
CA LEU A 576 23.23 -17.35 3.20
C LEU A 576 22.51 -16.36 4.11
N GLU A 577 23.10 -15.18 4.32
CA GLU A 577 22.42 -14.05 4.95
C GLU A 577 21.44 -13.45 3.95
N GLY A 578 20.14 -13.71 4.12
CA GLY A 578 19.10 -13.33 3.15
C GLY A 578 18.53 -11.94 3.41
N SER A 579 18.47 -11.52 4.68
CA SER A 579 17.92 -10.21 5.05
C SER A 579 18.73 -9.57 6.17
N LEU A 580 18.91 -8.25 6.10
CA LEU A 580 19.54 -7.48 7.18
C LEU A 580 18.55 -7.22 8.32
N SER A 581 17.27 -7.16 8.03
CA SER A 581 16.21 -6.88 8.99
C SER A 581 14.94 -7.69 8.69
N GLY A 582 14.46 -8.46 9.64
CA GLY A 582 13.20 -9.18 9.54
C GLY A 582 13.25 -10.50 8.77
N SER A 583 12.16 -11.27 8.87
CA SER A 583 12.00 -12.61 8.28
C SER A 583 11.83 -12.55 6.75
N ILE A 584 12.18 -13.65 6.09
CA ILE A 584 11.92 -13.88 4.67
C ILE A 584 10.67 -14.77 4.58
N ASN A 585 9.58 -14.24 4.01
CA ASN A 585 8.27 -14.91 4.02
C ASN A 585 7.93 -15.61 2.71
N GLY A 586 8.47 -15.10 1.60
CA GLY A 586 8.21 -15.63 0.27
C GLY A 586 9.49 -15.94 -0.49
N MET A 587 9.48 -17.03 -1.24
CA MET A 587 10.59 -17.46 -2.07
C MET A 587 10.06 -18.27 -3.24
N ASP A 588 10.71 -18.13 -4.40
CA ASP A 588 10.44 -18.94 -5.58
C ASP A 588 11.70 -19.10 -6.40
N ILE A 589 11.78 -20.15 -7.21
CA ILE A 589 12.95 -20.50 -8.01
C ILE A 589 12.58 -20.61 -9.48
N THR A 590 13.48 -20.21 -10.37
CA THR A 590 13.28 -20.34 -11.83
C THR A 590 13.22 -21.82 -12.25
N MET A 591 12.53 -22.10 -13.33
CA MET A 591 12.41 -23.48 -13.87
C MET A 591 13.76 -24.08 -14.29
N GLN A 592 14.77 -23.27 -14.57
CA GLN A 592 16.12 -23.70 -14.88
C GLN A 592 17.00 -23.89 -13.62
N GLY A 593 16.53 -23.47 -12.45
CA GLY A 593 17.30 -23.56 -11.19
C GLY A 593 18.47 -22.58 -11.06
N VAL A 594 18.64 -21.66 -12.02
CA VAL A 594 19.79 -20.73 -12.04
C VAL A 594 19.63 -19.58 -11.07
N HIS A 595 18.42 -19.05 -10.95
CA HIS A 595 18.09 -17.94 -10.06
C HIS A 595 16.91 -18.24 -9.17
N PHE A 596 16.86 -17.60 -8.02
CA PHE A 596 15.69 -17.58 -7.15
C PHE A 596 15.41 -16.17 -6.63
N VAL A 597 14.19 -15.96 -6.16
CA VAL A 597 13.74 -14.67 -5.66
C VAL A 597 13.29 -14.79 -4.21
N THR A 598 13.49 -13.73 -3.45
CA THR A 598 13.04 -13.65 -2.04
C THR A 598 12.35 -12.34 -1.75
N GLY A 599 11.41 -12.38 -0.81
CA GLY A 599 10.74 -11.21 -0.26
C GLY A 599 10.38 -11.42 1.20
N GLY A 600 10.43 -10.38 1.99
CA GLY A 600 10.19 -10.50 3.42
C GLY A 600 9.86 -9.19 4.12
N ASN A 601 10.13 -9.16 5.41
CA ASN A 601 9.84 -8.02 6.28
C ASN A 601 10.83 -6.85 6.09
N ASP A 602 11.86 -7.01 5.27
CA ASP A 602 12.73 -5.92 4.84
C ASP A 602 12.14 -5.11 3.67
N HIS A 603 10.96 -5.50 3.18
CA HIS A 603 10.20 -4.87 2.09
C HIS A 603 10.88 -4.93 0.72
N LEU A 604 11.98 -5.67 0.60
CA LEU A 604 12.79 -5.76 -0.61
C LEU A 604 12.47 -7.03 -1.39
N VAL A 605 12.40 -6.90 -2.70
CA VAL A 605 12.44 -8.02 -3.63
C VAL A 605 13.90 -8.23 -4.04
N LYS A 606 14.45 -9.41 -3.80
CA LYS A 606 15.83 -9.73 -4.15
C LYS A 606 15.87 -10.88 -5.12
N VAL A 607 16.70 -10.75 -6.16
CA VAL A 607 17.03 -11.81 -7.11
C VAL A 607 18.44 -12.32 -6.80
N TRP A 608 18.56 -13.61 -6.69
CA TRP A 608 19.77 -14.30 -6.28
C TRP A 608 20.27 -15.23 -7.38
N ASP A 609 21.58 -15.29 -7.58
CA ASP A 609 22.20 -16.42 -8.28
C ASP A 609 22.22 -17.64 -7.39
N TYR A 610 21.69 -18.76 -7.89
CA TYR A 610 21.57 -19.99 -7.07
C TYR A 610 22.93 -20.57 -6.69
N ASN A 611 23.86 -20.61 -7.63
CA ASN A 611 25.17 -21.23 -7.44
C ASN A 611 26.14 -20.31 -6.66
N GLY A 612 26.23 -19.04 -7.02
CA GLY A 612 27.05 -18.04 -6.34
C GLY A 612 26.53 -17.72 -4.93
N GLY A 613 25.22 -17.67 -4.77
CA GLY A 613 24.58 -17.23 -3.52
C GLY A 613 24.66 -15.72 -3.31
N GLU A 614 24.80 -14.97 -4.38
CA GLU A 614 24.92 -13.51 -4.37
C GLU A 614 23.63 -12.86 -4.85
N VAL A 615 23.32 -11.68 -4.30
CA VAL A 615 22.20 -10.85 -4.75
C VAL A 615 22.60 -10.15 -6.03
N THR A 616 21.88 -10.38 -7.10
CA THR A 616 22.13 -9.75 -8.41
C THR A 616 21.31 -8.47 -8.59
N HIS A 617 20.04 -8.47 -8.16
CA HIS A 617 19.13 -7.33 -8.30
C HIS A 617 18.30 -7.13 -7.04
N VAL A 618 17.96 -5.86 -6.75
CA VAL A 618 17.09 -5.47 -5.63
C VAL A 618 15.98 -4.57 -6.14
N GLY A 619 14.74 -4.94 -5.83
CA GLY A 619 13.54 -4.15 -6.13
C GLY A 619 13.03 -3.43 -4.88
N VAL A 620 12.81 -2.13 -4.99
CA VAL A 620 12.24 -1.27 -3.94
C VAL A 620 10.90 -0.74 -4.41
N GLY A 621 9.82 -1.03 -3.66
CA GLY A 621 8.47 -0.58 -4.04
C GLY A 621 7.42 -0.85 -2.96
N HIS A 622 7.55 -1.96 -2.24
CA HIS A 622 6.67 -2.27 -1.11
C HIS A 622 7.02 -1.45 0.14
N SER A 623 6.00 -1.09 0.89
CA SER A 623 6.14 -0.45 2.20
C SER A 623 5.70 -1.36 3.35
N GLY A 624 4.99 -2.43 3.03
CA GLY A 624 4.60 -3.48 3.95
C GLY A 624 5.44 -4.74 3.76
N ASN A 625 5.30 -5.67 4.70
CA ASN A 625 5.95 -6.96 4.62
C ASN A 625 5.52 -7.71 3.35
N ILE A 626 6.47 -8.15 2.55
CA ILE A 626 6.17 -9.03 1.42
C ILE A 626 5.71 -10.37 1.99
N THR A 627 4.51 -10.79 1.62
CA THR A 627 3.90 -12.03 2.11
C THR A 627 4.25 -13.22 1.24
N ARG A 628 4.23 -13.01 -0.10
CA ARG A 628 4.58 -14.04 -1.09
C ARG A 628 5.22 -13.39 -2.32
N ILE A 629 5.94 -14.22 -3.05
CA ILE A 629 6.58 -13.86 -4.31
C ILE A 629 6.57 -15.07 -5.24
N ARG A 630 6.37 -14.83 -6.54
CA ARG A 630 6.38 -15.86 -7.57
C ARG A 630 7.07 -15.36 -8.84
N ILE A 631 7.75 -16.27 -9.51
CA ILE A 631 8.28 -16.08 -10.87
C ILE A 631 7.24 -16.61 -11.84
N SER A 632 6.96 -15.86 -12.89
CA SER A 632 6.01 -16.30 -13.93
C SER A 632 6.53 -17.51 -14.69
N PRO A 633 5.67 -18.41 -15.16
CA PRO A 633 6.04 -19.42 -16.15
C PRO A 633 6.75 -18.76 -17.35
N GLY A 634 7.88 -19.30 -17.77
CA GLY A 634 8.71 -18.71 -18.84
C GLY A 634 9.63 -17.58 -18.38
N ASN A 635 9.75 -17.29 -17.08
CA ASN A 635 10.70 -16.32 -16.50
C ASN A 635 10.61 -14.92 -17.13
N GLN A 636 9.41 -14.41 -17.41
CA GLN A 636 9.24 -13.06 -17.96
C GLN A 636 9.09 -12.02 -16.85
N TYR A 637 8.38 -12.38 -15.79
CA TYR A 637 8.00 -11.47 -14.71
C TYR A 637 8.23 -12.11 -13.35
N ILE A 638 8.40 -11.23 -12.36
CA ILE A 638 8.32 -11.57 -10.94
C ILE A 638 7.08 -10.83 -10.41
N VAL A 639 6.22 -11.50 -9.67
CA VAL A 639 5.08 -10.88 -8.99
C VAL A 639 5.25 -11.02 -7.51
N SER A 640 5.27 -9.89 -6.81
CA SER A 640 5.33 -9.81 -5.35
C SER A 640 4.05 -9.23 -4.78
N VAL A 641 3.60 -9.78 -3.67
CA VAL A 641 2.40 -9.31 -2.94
C VAL A 641 2.76 -9.04 -1.49
N SER A 642 2.07 -8.07 -0.89
CA SER A 642 2.47 -7.55 0.40
C SER A 642 1.29 -7.30 1.33
N ALA A 643 1.62 -7.14 2.61
CA ALA A 643 0.70 -6.70 3.65
C ALA A 643 0.17 -5.27 3.43
N ASP A 644 0.82 -4.47 2.59
CA ASP A 644 0.34 -3.15 2.17
C ASP A 644 -0.82 -3.19 1.16
N GLY A 645 -1.27 -4.38 0.75
CA GLY A 645 -2.35 -4.58 -0.22
C GLY A 645 -1.94 -4.41 -1.68
N ALA A 646 -0.68 -4.03 -1.95
CA ALA A 646 -0.18 -3.87 -3.30
C ALA A 646 0.24 -5.20 -3.93
N VAL A 647 0.04 -5.28 -5.24
CA VAL A 647 0.57 -6.32 -6.10
C VAL A 647 1.53 -5.65 -7.08
N LEU A 648 2.80 -5.96 -7.02
CA LEU A 648 3.83 -5.39 -7.87
C LEU A 648 4.35 -6.42 -8.86
N ARG A 649 4.44 -6.02 -10.13
CA ARG A 649 5.02 -6.83 -11.20
C ARG A 649 6.34 -6.21 -11.64
N TRP A 650 7.38 -7.00 -11.55
CA TRP A 650 8.75 -6.65 -11.89
C TRP A 650 9.18 -7.38 -13.16
N LYS A 651 9.98 -6.76 -13.95
CA LYS A 651 10.61 -7.41 -15.10
C LYS A 651 11.66 -8.39 -14.60
N TYR A 652 11.64 -9.61 -15.13
CA TYR A 652 12.72 -10.55 -14.83
C TYR A 652 14.01 -10.12 -15.53
N PRO A 653 15.12 -9.95 -14.78
CA PRO A 653 16.29 -9.24 -15.33
C PRO A 653 17.13 -10.03 -16.34
N PHE A 654 16.93 -11.35 -16.42
CA PHE A 654 17.72 -12.24 -17.28
C PHE A 654 16.86 -12.84 -18.40
N THR A 655 16.04 -12.03 -19.07
CA THR A 655 15.31 -12.49 -20.26
C THR A 655 16.28 -12.85 -21.36
N SER A 656 16.21 -14.11 -21.83
CA SER A 656 16.98 -14.63 -22.97
C SER A 656 16.51 -14.02 -24.29
#